data_c657c3bf1385bd0af05a95ddb9e157ad
#
_entry.id   c657c3bf1385bd0af05a95ddb9e157ad
#
_cell.length_a   1.000
_cell.length_b   1.000
_cell.length_c   1.000
_cell.angle_alpha   90.00
_cell.angle_beta   90.00
_cell.angle_gamma   90.00
#
_symmetry.space_group_name_H-M   'P 1'
#
loop_
_entity.id
_entity.type
_entity.pdbx_description
1 polymer ?
#
loop_
_entity_poly.entity_id
_entity_poly.type
_entity_poly.pdbx_seq_one_letter_code
_entity_poly.pdbx_strand_id
1 'polypeptide(L)'
;MTDNMGIGKQDRLNAKLFKALLTMDAYVLVAGGDPEVRKIQQWLNGRYWRRSFATLIPTEGHYSRDVQKLLMKALQSEFGIADASVNGNFGPATQRQLAAHILKPGDSGVLVELLSAACVFNSAVPRGEGMVHTMFKSTFDDKLAKYIQAFQAFSLLPVTNRVDYATWCQLLVSTGDPNRAAHACDTRFTITESLAHSLVRSGYRVVGRYLDEPPGGKLDKKLKDGELHAIFAGNMRVFPIWQYNARDLIDFSFESGWEHGNKAHDRMVYYGFNPGAIVYFSVDYDATDPEIDSNIIPYFRGVQAALASRGHAYRAGVYGCRNVCSRVSEQTYTVSSFVSGMSWGFSGNLGFPLPYNWSFNQIQEVRYSADSGKEIDLDRDVHRTKIDPGIGPDGVGGHTPSKLEDTLAKVDQVHDMAAKFGGGTSDVALINKRVLEFLRHPKYTRLYRGWRVLLGAPDEDWLAAATSEFHWPLITFTDPIYNETVSMDHLAATANAVMLMGWGDEKNANRGDFGGWGGDLSTFYADWMNNERSYASGYAFCMDRLAHRGVESSFGFSDMIEDVDGYLLGRAIRAGRPFKTVLREYVTGQAITTRFRDFYQLRFNSSSDSVEKSARAMFFDSSDSVLHKLQVAAVEMQIRDKALLPKVLPSEKLSPFFEGFAKIVSQLAESA
;
A
#
# COMPACT_ATOMS: atom_id res chain seq x y z
N MET A 1 -6.54 -17.32 -33.53
CA MET A 1 -5.27 -16.79 -32.99
C MET A 1 -4.95 -15.39 -33.53
N THR A 2 -4.72 -15.20 -34.84
CA THR A 2 -4.28 -13.90 -35.39
C THR A 2 -5.21 -12.74 -35.11
N ASP A 3 -6.54 -12.95 -35.15
CA ASP A 3 -7.52 -11.92 -34.72
C ASP A 3 -7.36 -11.55 -33.22
N ASN A 4 -7.19 -12.57 -32.38
CA ASN A 4 -6.96 -12.35 -30.94
C ASN A 4 -5.65 -11.59 -30.66
N MET A 5 -4.66 -11.72 -31.55
CA MET A 5 -3.40 -10.98 -31.47
C MET A 5 -3.48 -9.58 -32.04
N GLY A 6 -4.61 -9.17 -32.61
CA GLY A 6 -4.81 -7.82 -33.16
C GLY A 6 -4.23 -7.63 -34.57
N ILE A 7 -3.77 -8.64 -35.25
CA ILE A 7 -3.16 -8.54 -36.59
C ILE A 7 -4.11 -8.92 -37.76
N GLY A 8 -5.39 -9.18 -37.45
CA GLY A 8 -6.39 -9.63 -38.41
C GLY A 8 -6.12 -11.04 -38.97
N LYS A 9 -7.04 -11.51 -39.80
CA LYS A 9 -6.88 -12.84 -40.46
C LYS A 9 -5.66 -12.87 -41.38
N GLN A 10 -4.88 -13.90 -41.27
CA GLN A 10 -3.69 -14.16 -42.11
C GLN A 10 -3.88 -15.46 -42.83
N ASP A 11 -3.72 -15.44 -44.15
CA ASP A 11 -3.91 -16.61 -45.03
C ASP A 11 -2.63 -17.48 -45.16
N ARG A 12 -1.50 -16.96 -44.72
CA ARG A 12 -0.19 -17.63 -44.80
C ARG A 12 0.57 -17.54 -43.49
N LEU A 13 1.17 -18.65 -43.11
CA LEU A 13 2.10 -18.72 -41.99
C LEU A 13 3.46 -18.15 -42.41
N ASN A 14 3.94 -17.12 -41.72
CA ASN A 14 5.28 -16.58 -41.88
C ASN A 14 6.15 -16.87 -40.65
N ALA A 15 7.44 -16.55 -40.71
CA ALA A 15 8.39 -16.84 -39.63
C ALA A 15 7.98 -16.21 -38.27
N LYS A 16 7.40 -14.99 -38.25
CA LYS A 16 6.94 -14.34 -37.03
C LYS A 16 5.72 -15.03 -36.43
N LEU A 17 4.75 -15.41 -37.26
CA LEU A 17 3.58 -16.17 -36.81
C LEU A 17 3.98 -17.56 -36.33
N PHE A 18 4.90 -18.22 -37.05
CA PHE A 18 5.41 -19.53 -36.64
C PHE A 18 6.13 -19.44 -35.29
N LYS A 19 6.99 -18.45 -35.13
CA LYS A 19 7.64 -18.20 -33.83
C LYS A 19 6.60 -17.96 -32.73
N ALA A 20 5.61 -17.11 -32.97
CA ALA A 20 4.55 -16.82 -31.98
C ALA A 20 3.76 -18.09 -31.59
N LEU A 21 3.48 -18.98 -32.54
CA LEU A 21 2.84 -20.27 -32.27
C LEU A 21 3.68 -21.20 -31.39
N LEU A 22 5.02 -21.10 -31.47
CA LEU A 22 5.94 -21.96 -30.70
C LEU A 22 6.30 -21.42 -29.34
N THR A 23 6.24 -20.09 -29.15
CA THR A 23 6.82 -19.43 -27.96
C THR A 23 5.82 -18.59 -27.16
N MET A 24 4.59 -18.46 -27.60
CA MET A 24 3.59 -17.64 -26.95
C MET A 24 2.65 -18.50 -26.10
N ASP A 25 2.63 -18.25 -24.81
CA ASP A 25 1.82 -19.01 -23.85
C ASP A 25 0.33 -18.66 -23.94
N ALA A 26 -0.01 -17.39 -24.21
CA ALA A 26 -1.40 -16.96 -24.31
C ALA A 26 -1.60 -15.82 -25.34
N TYR A 27 -2.76 -15.82 -25.99
CA TYR A 27 -3.22 -14.76 -26.92
C TYR A 27 -4.71 -14.42 -26.69
N VAL A 28 -5.25 -14.82 -25.54
CA VAL A 28 -6.57 -14.47 -25.02
C VAL A 28 -6.40 -13.87 -23.64
N LEU A 29 -7.37 -13.11 -23.19
CA LEU A 29 -7.34 -12.58 -21.82
C LEU A 29 -7.30 -13.74 -20.83
N VAL A 30 -6.32 -13.72 -19.93
CA VAL A 30 -6.16 -14.73 -18.87
C VAL A 30 -6.67 -14.21 -17.53
N ALA A 31 -6.82 -15.08 -16.55
CA ALA A 31 -7.21 -14.71 -15.20
C ALA A 31 -6.20 -13.69 -14.63
N GLY A 32 -6.70 -12.58 -14.07
CA GLY A 32 -5.87 -11.50 -13.57
C GLY A 32 -5.33 -10.54 -14.66
N GLY A 33 -5.61 -10.79 -15.94
CA GLY A 33 -5.22 -9.90 -17.02
C GLY A 33 -6.16 -8.68 -17.15
N ASP A 34 -5.58 -7.53 -17.45
CA ASP A 34 -6.31 -6.27 -17.67
C ASP A 34 -6.77 -6.17 -19.14
N PRO A 35 -8.08 -5.97 -19.41
CA PRO A 35 -8.61 -5.80 -20.78
C PRO A 35 -8.01 -4.60 -21.51
N GLU A 36 -7.68 -3.50 -20.80
CA GLU A 36 -7.09 -2.31 -21.42
C GLU A 36 -5.62 -2.56 -21.83
N VAL A 37 -4.87 -3.28 -20.98
CA VAL A 37 -3.52 -3.76 -21.35
C VAL A 37 -3.59 -4.66 -22.58
N ARG A 38 -4.54 -5.60 -22.62
CA ARG A 38 -4.75 -6.45 -23.80
C ARG A 38 -5.05 -5.66 -25.07
N LYS A 39 -5.89 -4.65 -24.98
CA LYS A 39 -6.20 -3.76 -26.10
C LYS A 39 -4.95 -3.07 -26.65
N ILE A 40 -4.06 -2.62 -25.76
CA ILE A 40 -2.79 -2.01 -26.14
C ILE A 40 -1.86 -3.04 -26.79
N GLN A 41 -1.77 -4.26 -26.23
CA GLN A 41 -1.00 -5.36 -26.81
C GLN A 41 -1.46 -5.68 -28.23
N GLN A 42 -2.78 -5.79 -28.46
CA GLN A 42 -3.37 -5.99 -29.77
C GLN A 42 -3.08 -4.82 -30.73
N TRP A 43 -3.15 -3.59 -30.25
CA TRP A 43 -2.83 -2.41 -31.04
C TRP A 43 -1.36 -2.35 -31.42
N LEU A 44 -0.44 -2.62 -30.49
CA LEU A 44 1.00 -2.69 -30.78
C LEU A 44 1.32 -3.76 -31.82
N ASN A 45 0.78 -4.98 -31.65
CA ASN A 45 0.91 -6.04 -32.65
C ASN A 45 0.36 -5.58 -33.99
N GLY A 46 -0.88 -5.12 -34.06
CA GLY A 46 -1.56 -4.73 -35.29
C GLY A 46 -0.84 -3.66 -36.08
N ARG A 47 -0.30 -2.67 -35.38
CA ARG A 47 0.40 -1.53 -36.00
C ARG A 47 1.81 -1.88 -36.48
N TYR A 48 2.57 -2.65 -35.67
CA TYR A 48 4.01 -2.81 -35.89
C TYR A 48 4.45 -4.19 -36.37
N TRP A 49 3.62 -5.22 -36.38
CA TRP A 49 4.04 -6.60 -36.70
C TRP A 49 4.72 -6.77 -38.06
N ARG A 50 4.41 -5.90 -39.04
CA ARG A 50 5.03 -5.93 -40.37
C ARG A 50 6.43 -5.30 -40.41
N ARG A 51 6.78 -4.51 -39.41
CA ARG A 51 8.09 -3.85 -39.29
C ARG A 51 9.18 -4.89 -38.95
N SER A 52 10.38 -4.73 -39.51
CA SER A 52 11.47 -5.71 -39.31
C SER A 52 11.88 -5.87 -37.86
N PHE A 53 11.84 -4.79 -37.07
CA PHE A 53 12.23 -4.76 -35.66
C PHE A 53 11.21 -5.44 -34.73
N ALA A 54 9.94 -5.54 -35.11
CA ALA A 54 8.89 -6.00 -34.24
C ALA A 54 8.79 -7.53 -34.18
N THR A 55 8.60 -8.06 -32.99
CA THR A 55 8.12 -9.42 -32.72
C THR A 55 6.67 -9.32 -32.25
N LEU A 56 5.90 -10.39 -32.46
CA LEU A 56 4.57 -10.48 -31.86
C LEU A 56 4.71 -10.70 -30.35
N ILE A 57 3.91 -9.98 -29.60
CA ILE A 57 3.84 -10.11 -28.14
C ILE A 57 2.53 -10.81 -27.74
N PRO A 58 2.49 -11.49 -26.57
CA PRO A 58 1.26 -12.03 -26.00
C PRO A 58 0.16 -10.96 -25.87
N THR A 59 -1.09 -11.40 -25.91
CA THR A 59 -2.27 -10.53 -25.74
C THR A 59 -3.18 -11.06 -24.63
N GLU A 60 -2.53 -11.39 -23.52
CA GLU A 60 -3.13 -11.98 -22.33
C GLU A 60 -3.58 -10.96 -21.28
N GLY A 61 -3.21 -9.68 -21.45
CA GLY A 61 -3.58 -8.60 -20.56
C GLY A 61 -2.60 -8.30 -19.43
N HIS A 62 -1.43 -8.94 -19.39
CA HIS A 62 -0.36 -8.61 -18.44
C HIS A 62 0.67 -7.67 -19.04
N TYR A 63 1.05 -6.64 -18.28
CA TYR A 63 2.18 -5.80 -18.65
C TYR A 63 3.47 -6.55 -18.32
N SER A 64 4.26 -6.83 -19.33
CA SER A 64 5.49 -7.59 -19.23
C SER A 64 6.67 -6.86 -19.85
N ARG A 65 7.86 -7.38 -19.63
CA ARG A 65 9.10 -6.88 -20.24
C ARG A 65 9.06 -6.85 -21.77
N ASP A 66 8.42 -7.82 -22.40
CA ASP A 66 8.30 -7.86 -23.86
C ASP A 66 7.36 -6.78 -24.38
N VAL A 67 6.26 -6.51 -23.65
CA VAL A 67 5.33 -5.41 -23.95
C VAL A 67 6.07 -4.08 -23.83
N GLN A 68 6.81 -3.84 -22.73
CA GLN A 68 7.62 -2.65 -22.53
C GLN A 68 8.65 -2.46 -23.66
N LYS A 69 9.31 -3.55 -24.04
CA LYS A 69 10.32 -3.51 -25.11
C LYS A 69 9.72 -3.20 -26.47
N LEU A 70 8.54 -3.72 -26.79
CA LEU A 70 7.84 -3.38 -28.04
C LEU A 70 7.34 -1.93 -28.01
N LEU A 71 6.84 -1.44 -26.86
CA LEU A 71 6.48 -0.03 -26.69
C LEU A 71 7.68 0.90 -26.96
N MET A 72 8.85 0.59 -26.42
CA MET A 72 10.08 1.35 -26.66
C MET A 72 10.48 1.32 -28.14
N LYS A 73 10.41 0.17 -28.80
CA LYS A 73 10.66 0.04 -30.23
C LYS A 73 9.67 0.83 -31.07
N ALA A 74 8.40 0.85 -30.67
CA ALA A 74 7.38 1.63 -31.33
C ALA A 74 7.70 3.14 -31.24
N LEU A 75 8.06 3.65 -30.05
CA LEU A 75 8.51 5.02 -29.86
C LEU A 75 9.73 5.36 -30.74
N GLN A 76 10.75 4.50 -30.77
CA GLN A 76 11.95 4.68 -31.61
C GLN A 76 11.57 4.79 -33.09
N SER A 77 10.66 3.94 -33.56
CA SER A 77 10.17 3.97 -34.95
C SER A 77 9.38 5.24 -35.28
N GLU A 78 8.49 5.66 -34.38
CA GLU A 78 7.70 6.90 -34.58
C GLU A 78 8.54 8.18 -34.48
N PHE A 79 9.68 8.12 -33.80
CA PHE A 79 10.70 9.17 -33.83
C PHE A 79 11.57 9.18 -35.10
N GLY A 80 11.29 8.31 -36.06
CA GLY A 80 12.01 8.24 -37.33
C GLY A 80 13.36 7.52 -37.26
N ILE A 81 13.64 6.76 -36.20
CA ILE A 81 14.82 5.88 -36.15
C ILE A 81 14.62 4.76 -37.16
N ALA A 82 15.60 4.57 -38.05
CA ALA A 82 15.53 3.53 -39.09
C ALA A 82 15.34 2.15 -38.47
N ASP A 83 14.49 1.31 -39.07
CA ASP A 83 14.12 -0.02 -38.56
C ASP A 83 15.31 -0.90 -38.18
N ALA A 84 16.40 -0.83 -38.96
CA ALA A 84 17.63 -1.58 -38.67
C ALA A 84 18.33 -1.15 -37.36
N SER A 85 18.03 0.05 -36.86
CA SER A 85 18.60 0.62 -35.63
C SER A 85 17.63 0.59 -34.45
N VAL A 86 16.37 0.23 -34.67
CA VAL A 86 15.35 0.09 -33.63
C VAL A 86 15.64 -1.16 -32.83
N ASN A 87 16.04 -1.00 -31.55
CA ASN A 87 16.47 -2.11 -30.69
C ASN A 87 15.68 -2.24 -29.38
N GLY A 88 14.88 -1.21 -29.02
CA GLY A 88 14.12 -1.19 -27.78
C GLY A 88 14.97 -0.84 -26.54
N ASN A 89 16.19 -0.35 -26.72
CA ASN A 89 17.05 0.09 -25.62
C ASN A 89 16.90 1.60 -25.38
N PHE A 90 17.02 2.00 -24.13
CA PHE A 90 16.99 3.41 -23.72
C PHE A 90 18.36 4.06 -23.88
N GLY A 91 18.84 4.11 -25.13
CA GLY A 91 20.15 4.66 -25.47
C GLY A 91 20.12 6.16 -25.82
N PRO A 92 21.31 6.79 -26.07
CA PRO A 92 21.41 8.24 -26.28
C PRO A 92 20.55 8.79 -27.43
N ALA A 93 20.34 8.00 -28.50
CA ALA A 93 19.46 8.41 -29.60
C ALA A 93 18.00 8.51 -29.15
N THR A 94 17.49 7.52 -28.41
CA THR A 94 16.15 7.53 -27.84
C THR A 94 15.99 8.69 -26.86
N GLN A 95 16.96 8.91 -25.99
CA GLN A 95 16.95 9.99 -25.00
C GLN A 95 16.86 11.38 -25.68
N ARG A 96 17.63 11.62 -26.71
CA ARG A 96 17.55 12.88 -27.50
C ARG A 96 16.16 13.08 -28.12
N GLN A 97 15.56 12.02 -28.64
CA GLN A 97 14.23 12.11 -29.25
C GLN A 97 13.16 12.38 -28.21
N LEU A 98 13.21 11.71 -27.06
CA LEU A 98 12.27 11.96 -25.96
C LEU A 98 12.38 13.41 -25.43
N ALA A 99 13.59 13.96 -25.33
CA ALA A 99 13.80 15.35 -24.93
C ALA A 99 13.24 16.36 -25.95
N ALA A 100 13.22 15.99 -27.25
CA ALA A 100 12.69 16.84 -28.33
C ALA A 100 11.17 16.75 -28.47
N HIS A 101 10.53 15.67 -27.99
CA HIS A 101 9.09 15.42 -28.18
C HIS A 101 8.31 15.58 -26.87
N ILE A 102 8.04 16.84 -26.54
CA ILE A 102 7.23 17.21 -25.38
C ILE A 102 5.75 17.16 -25.78
N LEU A 103 4.95 16.36 -25.06
CA LEU A 103 3.51 16.30 -25.25
C LEU A 103 2.75 17.13 -24.20
N LYS A 104 1.60 17.69 -24.59
CA LYS A 104 0.78 18.56 -23.75
C LYS A 104 -0.72 18.36 -24.03
N PRO A 105 -1.62 18.81 -23.15
CA PRO A 105 -3.04 18.78 -23.40
C PRO A 105 -3.41 19.41 -24.75
N GLY A 106 -4.28 18.73 -25.47
CA GLY A 106 -4.71 19.09 -26.84
C GLY A 106 -3.93 18.37 -27.95
N ASP A 107 -2.74 17.81 -27.68
CA ASP A 107 -2.02 17.01 -28.66
C ASP A 107 -2.78 15.72 -28.99
N SER A 108 -2.57 15.19 -30.19
CA SER A 108 -3.22 13.97 -30.65
C SER A 108 -2.30 13.16 -31.60
N GLY A 109 -2.68 11.90 -31.84
CA GLY A 109 -2.00 11.00 -32.76
C GLY A 109 -1.18 9.93 -32.04
N VAL A 110 -0.32 9.23 -32.81
CA VAL A 110 0.35 8.00 -32.36
C VAL A 110 1.27 8.19 -31.15
N LEU A 111 1.91 9.35 -31.00
CA LEU A 111 2.75 9.61 -29.81
C LEU A 111 1.89 9.74 -28.55
N VAL A 112 0.63 10.23 -28.67
CA VAL A 112 -0.30 10.25 -27.54
C VAL A 112 -0.85 8.84 -27.26
N GLU A 113 -1.05 8.02 -28.29
CA GLU A 113 -1.40 6.59 -28.11
C GLU A 113 -0.30 5.86 -27.35
N LEU A 114 0.97 6.03 -27.74
CA LEU A 114 2.13 5.42 -27.05
C LEU A 114 2.31 5.97 -25.62
N LEU A 115 2.04 7.27 -25.42
CA LEU A 115 2.03 7.89 -24.09
C LEU A 115 0.93 7.28 -23.21
N SER A 116 -0.30 7.23 -23.71
CA SER A 116 -1.42 6.70 -22.94
C SER A 116 -1.25 5.21 -22.63
N ALA A 117 -0.64 4.45 -23.54
CA ALA A 117 -0.23 3.08 -23.28
C ALA A 117 0.80 2.97 -22.13
N ALA A 118 1.85 3.81 -22.15
CA ALA A 118 2.82 3.86 -21.06
C ALA A 118 2.17 4.24 -19.72
N CYS A 119 1.18 5.14 -19.74
CA CYS A 119 0.42 5.50 -18.54
C CYS A 119 -0.42 4.34 -18.00
N VAL A 120 -1.14 3.62 -18.86
CA VAL A 120 -1.91 2.41 -18.48
C VAL A 120 -0.99 1.37 -17.85
N PHE A 121 0.19 1.16 -18.41
CA PHE A 121 1.18 0.20 -17.89
C PHE A 121 1.78 0.60 -16.52
N ASN A 122 1.72 1.87 -16.15
CA ASN A 122 2.10 2.34 -14.81
C ASN A 122 0.93 2.31 -13.81
N SER A 123 -0.20 1.73 -14.19
CA SER A 123 -1.39 1.55 -13.34
C SER A 123 -1.98 2.86 -12.80
N ALA A 124 -2.90 2.75 -11.85
CA ALA A 124 -3.44 3.89 -11.14
C ALA A 124 -2.39 4.55 -10.25
N VAL A 125 -2.49 5.85 -10.08
CA VAL A 125 -1.59 6.63 -9.22
C VAL A 125 -2.37 7.46 -8.20
N PRO A 126 -1.83 7.64 -6.97
CA PRO A 126 -2.49 8.42 -5.93
C PRO A 126 -2.62 9.91 -6.31
N ARG A 127 -3.77 10.52 -6.01
CA ARG A 127 -3.99 11.97 -6.10
C ARG A 127 -4.92 12.43 -4.99
N GLY A 128 -4.39 13.14 -4.01
CA GLY A 128 -5.15 13.48 -2.80
C GLY A 128 -5.61 12.20 -2.11
N GLU A 129 -6.90 12.07 -1.99
CA GLU A 129 -7.59 10.99 -1.28
C GLU A 129 -8.03 9.85 -2.19
N GLY A 130 -7.63 9.85 -3.46
CA GLY A 130 -8.07 8.88 -4.42
C GLY A 130 -7.02 8.43 -5.40
N MET A 131 -7.40 7.47 -6.26
CA MET A 131 -6.59 6.96 -7.35
C MET A 131 -7.03 7.57 -8.67
N VAL A 132 -6.07 7.88 -9.52
CA VAL A 132 -6.33 8.37 -10.89
C VAL A 132 -5.93 7.30 -11.88
N HIS A 133 -6.89 6.91 -12.70
CA HIS A 133 -6.70 5.97 -13.81
C HIS A 133 -6.71 6.72 -15.14
N THR A 134 -6.13 6.11 -16.15
CA THR A 134 -6.28 6.51 -17.54
C THR A 134 -6.57 5.30 -18.41
N MET A 135 -6.97 5.56 -19.65
CA MET A 135 -7.27 4.56 -20.64
C MET A 135 -6.42 4.81 -21.89
N PHE A 136 -6.28 3.80 -22.73
CA PHE A 136 -5.64 3.92 -24.02
C PHE A 136 -6.45 4.84 -24.96
N LYS A 137 -5.80 5.88 -25.48
CA LYS A 137 -6.43 6.92 -26.30
C LYS A 137 -5.44 7.64 -27.20
N SER A 138 -5.96 8.29 -28.23
CA SER A 138 -5.18 9.05 -29.23
C SER A 138 -5.17 10.57 -29.00
N THR A 139 -5.85 11.04 -27.95
CA THR A 139 -5.93 12.49 -27.63
C THR A 139 -5.48 12.73 -26.19
N PHE A 140 -4.64 13.73 -26.00
CA PHE A 140 -4.22 14.19 -24.68
C PHE A 140 -5.33 15.06 -24.09
N ASP A 141 -6.39 14.42 -23.63
CA ASP A 141 -7.54 15.05 -23.00
C ASP A 141 -7.31 15.39 -21.52
N ASP A 142 -8.32 15.98 -20.88
CA ASP A 142 -8.28 16.37 -19.47
C ASP A 142 -8.08 15.18 -18.52
N LYS A 143 -8.57 13.97 -18.88
CA LYS A 143 -8.37 12.77 -18.05
C LYS A 143 -6.91 12.33 -18.08
N LEU A 144 -6.30 12.29 -19.25
CA LEU A 144 -4.87 12.00 -19.37
C LEU A 144 -4.02 13.09 -18.70
N ALA A 145 -4.41 14.37 -18.82
CA ALA A 145 -3.75 15.46 -18.12
C ALA A 145 -3.77 15.30 -16.60
N LYS A 146 -4.92 14.92 -16.03
CA LYS A 146 -5.05 14.65 -14.60
C LYS A 146 -4.18 13.47 -14.15
N TYR A 147 -4.10 12.41 -14.97
CA TYR A 147 -3.22 11.28 -14.70
C TYR A 147 -1.74 11.70 -14.71
N ILE A 148 -1.29 12.43 -15.73
CA ILE A 148 0.10 12.91 -15.82
C ILE A 148 0.46 13.77 -14.61
N GLN A 149 -0.40 14.69 -14.18
CA GLN A 149 -0.16 15.49 -12.96
C GLN A 149 -0.01 14.59 -11.72
N ALA A 150 -0.90 13.61 -11.55
CA ALA A 150 -0.84 12.69 -10.43
C ALA A 150 0.42 11.81 -10.48
N PHE A 151 0.77 11.29 -11.66
CA PHE A 151 1.98 10.52 -11.90
C PHE A 151 3.27 11.30 -11.60
N GLN A 152 3.33 12.55 -12.07
CA GLN A 152 4.46 13.44 -11.77
C GLN A 152 4.60 13.69 -10.27
N ALA A 153 3.51 13.98 -9.57
CA ALA A 153 3.51 14.18 -8.13
C ALA A 153 3.91 12.89 -7.38
N PHE A 154 3.34 11.74 -7.75
CA PHE A 154 3.65 10.44 -7.16
C PHE A 154 5.12 10.03 -7.34
N SER A 155 5.68 10.35 -8.50
CA SER A 155 7.08 10.05 -8.85
C SER A 155 8.07 11.13 -8.42
N LEU A 156 7.62 12.17 -7.69
CA LEU A 156 8.43 13.33 -7.28
C LEU A 156 9.09 14.04 -8.47
N LEU A 157 8.36 14.21 -9.55
CA LEU A 157 8.73 15.07 -10.67
C LEU A 157 8.03 16.43 -10.55
N PRO A 158 8.57 17.49 -11.19
CA PRO A 158 7.83 18.75 -11.32
C PRO A 158 6.47 18.54 -11.96
N VAL A 159 5.41 19.05 -11.34
CA VAL A 159 4.03 18.91 -11.84
C VAL A 159 3.79 19.99 -12.92
N THR A 160 4.13 19.70 -14.15
CA THR A 160 4.10 20.63 -15.27
C THR A 160 2.88 20.48 -16.18
N ASN A 161 2.11 19.42 -16.03
CA ASN A 161 1.05 18.99 -16.95
C ASN A 161 1.53 18.81 -18.41
N ARG A 162 2.83 18.52 -18.57
CA ARG A 162 3.48 18.22 -19.85
C ARG A 162 4.28 16.93 -19.70
N VAL A 163 4.41 16.18 -20.77
CA VAL A 163 5.26 14.99 -20.79
C VAL A 163 6.59 15.41 -21.38
N ASP A 164 7.45 15.89 -20.50
CA ASP A 164 8.83 16.24 -20.77
C ASP A 164 9.76 15.03 -20.69
N TYR A 165 11.06 15.24 -20.86
CA TYR A 165 12.07 14.17 -20.79
C TYR A 165 12.01 13.38 -19.48
N ALA A 166 11.92 14.07 -18.34
CA ALA A 166 11.89 13.43 -17.03
C ALA A 166 10.63 12.56 -16.85
N THR A 167 9.50 13.05 -17.33
CA THR A 167 8.22 12.30 -17.29
C THR A 167 8.28 11.06 -18.20
N TRP A 168 8.80 11.21 -19.43
CA TRP A 168 9.03 10.07 -20.33
C TRP A 168 9.96 9.02 -19.70
N CYS A 169 11.10 9.44 -19.13
CA CYS A 169 12.01 8.52 -18.47
C CYS A 169 11.30 7.73 -17.37
N GLN A 170 10.54 8.40 -16.52
CA GLN A 170 9.85 7.74 -15.40
C GLN A 170 8.76 6.76 -15.84
N LEU A 171 8.08 7.05 -16.97
CA LEU A 171 7.10 6.15 -17.56
C LEU A 171 7.72 4.91 -18.22
N LEU A 172 8.94 5.02 -18.76
CA LEU A 172 9.52 4.03 -19.68
C LEU A 172 10.62 3.17 -19.07
N VAL A 173 11.36 3.65 -18.07
CA VAL A 173 12.49 2.93 -17.47
C VAL A 173 12.44 2.95 -15.94
N SER A 174 12.98 1.90 -15.32
CA SER A 174 12.92 1.70 -13.86
C SER A 174 13.65 2.77 -13.06
N THR A 175 14.74 3.31 -13.60
CA THR A 175 15.51 4.41 -12.98
C THR A 175 14.78 5.76 -13.05
N GLY A 176 13.90 5.93 -14.05
CA GLY A 176 13.55 7.27 -14.49
C GLY A 176 14.75 7.97 -15.13
N ASP A 177 14.85 9.31 -15.00
CA ASP A 177 16.06 10.02 -15.35
C ASP A 177 17.13 9.81 -14.25
N PRO A 178 18.24 9.09 -14.52
CA PRO A 178 19.28 8.83 -13.52
C PRO A 178 20.01 10.09 -13.06
N ASN A 179 19.92 11.19 -13.82
CA ASN A 179 20.56 12.44 -13.47
C ASN A 179 19.68 13.39 -12.64
N ARG A 180 18.43 12.98 -12.35
CA ARG A 180 17.53 13.79 -11.51
C ARG A 180 18.07 13.94 -10.09
N ALA A 181 17.60 14.96 -9.37
CA ALA A 181 17.97 15.18 -7.98
C ALA A 181 17.61 13.94 -7.11
N ALA A 182 18.56 13.53 -6.28
CA ALA A 182 18.43 12.48 -5.29
C ALA A 182 18.78 13.06 -3.92
N HIS A 183 17.87 12.91 -2.95
CA HIS A 183 18.05 13.46 -1.60
C HIS A 183 18.40 12.40 -0.56
N ALA A 184 18.42 11.13 -0.94
CA ALA A 184 18.99 10.05 -0.14
C ALA A 184 20.07 9.33 -0.92
N CYS A 185 20.86 8.55 -0.20
CA CYS A 185 21.89 7.69 -0.75
C CYS A 185 22.05 6.46 0.14
N ASP A 186 22.63 5.40 -0.38
CA ASP A 186 23.10 4.30 0.46
C ASP A 186 24.54 3.93 0.11
N THR A 187 25.26 3.36 1.06
CA THR A 187 26.63 2.93 0.89
C THR A 187 27.05 1.92 1.96
N ARG A 188 28.00 1.05 1.60
CA ARG A 188 28.67 0.18 2.56
C ARG A 188 29.72 0.88 3.43
N PHE A 189 30.21 2.02 3.00
CA PHE A 189 31.30 2.72 3.67
C PHE A 189 30.84 3.47 4.92
N THR A 190 31.67 3.46 5.95
CA THR A 190 31.42 4.19 7.21
C THR A 190 31.33 5.67 6.97
N ILE A 191 30.27 6.31 7.49
CA ILE A 191 30.03 7.73 7.39
C ILE A 191 30.70 8.45 8.58
N THR A 192 31.73 9.22 8.29
CA THR A 192 32.31 10.15 9.26
C THR A 192 31.55 11.48 9.22
N GLU A 193 31.67 12.30 10.27
CA GLU A 193 31.04 13.63 10.32
C GLU A 193 31.45 14.52 9.11
N SER A 194 32.73 14.51 8.75
CA SER A 194 33.22 15.23 7.58
C SER A 194 32.59 14.75 6.26
N LEU A 195 32.42 13.42 6.11
CA LEU A 195 31.75 12.84 4.94
C LEU A 195 30.25 13.18 4.94
N ALA A 196 29.58 13.14 6.09
CA ALA A 196 28.20 13.54 6.21
C ALA A 196 27.98 15.01 5.80
N HIS A 197 28.83 15.92 6.26
CA HIS A 197 28.80 17.32 5.82
C HIS A 197 29.02 17.48 4.32
N SER A 198 29.95 16.72 3.71
CA SER A 198 30.17 16.72 2.27
C SER A 198 28.94 16.26 1.50
N LEU A 199 28.32 15.15 1.93
CA LEU A 199 27.08 14.63 1.35
C LEU A 199 25.91 15.64 1.44
N VAL A 200 25.79 16.33 2.59
CA VAL A 200 24.76 17.37 2.77
C VAL A 200 24.95 18.54 1.82
N ARG A 201 26.21 18.99 1.60
CA ARG A 201 26.52 20.02 0.59
C ARG A 201 26.18 19.57 -0.84
N SER A 202 26.32 18.28 -1.12
CA SER A 202 25.95 17.68 -2.41
C SER A 202 24.45 17.43 -2.56
N GLY A 203 23.63 17.77 -1.56
CA GLY A 203 22.16 17.70 -1.63
C GLY A 203 21.53 16.50 -0.94
N TYR A 204 22.32 15.55 -0.43
CA TYR A 204 21.79 14.40 0.30
C TYR A 204 21.35 14.79 1.71
N ARG A 205 20.35 14.10 2.22
CA ARG A 205 19.75 14.35 3.55
C ARG A 205 19.61 13.07 4.38
N VAL A 206 19.55 11.91 3.73
CA VAL A 206 19.34 10.61 4.37
C VAL A 206 20.34 9.64 3.79
N VAL A 207 20.92 8.77 4.64
CA VAL A 207 21.85 7.72 4.21
C VAL A 207 21.38 6.35 4.68
N GLY A 208 21.34 5.38 3.76
CA GLY A 208 21.14 3.97 4.06
C GLY A 208 22.41 3.33 4.61
N ARG A 209 22.28 2.65 5.76
CA ARG A 209 23.40 1.95 6.38
C ARG A 209 23.00 0.53 6.80
N TYR A 210 23.90 -0.40 6.59
CA TYR A 210 23.70 -1.80 6.94
C TYR A 210 23.81 -2.01 8.44
N LEU A 211 22.80 -2.64 9.04
CA LEU A 211 22.77 -2.92 10.49
C LEU A 211 23.82 -3.95 10.91
N ASP A 212 24.07 -4.93 10.03
CA ASP A 212 25.00 -6.02 10.31
C ASP A 212 25.60 -6.59 9.03
N GLU A 213 26.47 -7.58 9.18
CA GLU A 213 27.06 -8.36 8.09
C GLU A 213 27.16 -9.84 8.51
N PRO A 214 27.14 -10.79 7.56
CA PRO A 214 27.22 -12.21 7.90
C PRO A 214 28.55 -12.53 8.61
N PRO A 215 28.59 -13.53 9.50
CA PRO A 215 29.82 -13.98 10.10
C PRO A 215 30.92 -14.33 9.08
N GLY A 216 32.10 -13.75 9.24
CA GLY A 216 33.19 -13.91 8.27
C GLY A 216 33.04 -13.04 7.00
N GLY A 217 32.12 -12.11 6.97
CA GLY A 217 31.97 -11.13 5.90
C GLY A 217 33.23 -10.32 5.69
N LYS A 218 33.58 -10.05 4.41
CA LYS A 218 34.84 -9.34 4.03
C LYS A 218 34.60 -7.89 3.63
N LEU A 219 33.32 -7.45 3.58
CA LEU A 219 32.96 -6.12 3.04
C LEU A 219 33.06 -5.00 4.07
N ASP A 220 33.07 -5.36 5.35
CA ASP A 220 33.09 -4.41 6.50
C ASP A 220 32.00 -3.33 6.38
N LYS A 221 30.78 -3.76 5.99
CA LYS A 221 29.68 -2.86 5.62
C LYS A 221 28.80 -2.40 6.78
N LYS A 222 28.87 -3.08 7.93
CA LYS A 222 27.97 -2.79 9.05
C LYS A 222 28.21 -1.41 9.65
N LEU A 223 27.13 -0.83 10.16
CA LEU A 223 27.16 0.38 10.98
C LEU A 223 28.15 0.22 12.15
N LYS A 224 28.96 1.26 12.42
CA LYS A 224 29.99 1.27 13.46
C LYS A 224 29.48 1.96 14.73
N ASP A 225 30.09 1.63 15.86
CA ASP A 225 29.82 2.34 17.11
C ASP A 225 30.21 3.82 16.96
N GLY A 226 29.29 4.71 17.36
CA GLY A 226 29.45 6.15 17.20
C GLY A 226 29.14 6.70 15.80
N GLU A 227 28.94 5.88 14.78
CA GLU A 227 28.65 6.32 13.41
C GLU A 227 27.32 7.08 13.31
N LEU A 228 26.29 6.66 14.06
CA LEU A 228 25.02 7.41 14.12
C LEU A 228 25.22 8.84 14.61
N HIS A 229 26.08 9.02 15.64
CA HIS A 229 26.42 10.35 16.11
C HIS A 229 27.08 11.22 15.00
N ALA A 230 28.02 10.65 14.26
CA ALA A 230 28.69 11.32 13.15
C ALA A 230 27.72 11.69 12.00
N ILE A 231 26.78 10.79 11.68
CA ILE A 231 25.72 11.05 10.68
C ILE A 231 24.85 12.25 11.12
N PHE A 232 24.39 12.24 12.39
CA PHE A 232 23.51 13.28 12.91
C PHE A 232 24.23 14.62 13.11
N ALA A 233 25.48 14.61 13.58
CA ALA A 233 26.32 15.82 13.67
C ALA A 233 26.52 16.46 12.29
N GLY A 234 26.59 15.65 11.23
CA GLY A 234 26.62 16.11 9.85
C GLY A 234 25.26 16.58 9.28
N ASN A 235 24.20 16.65 10.08
CA ASN A 235 22.83 17.00 9.67
C ASN A 235 22.20 16.03 8.65
N MET A 236 22.56 14.77 8.70
CA MET A 236 21.92 13.70 7.94
C MET A 236 20.97 12.88 8.83
N ARG A 237 20.05 12.18 8.20
CA ARG A 237 19.22 11.13 8.77
C ARG A 237 19.70 9.77 8.27
N VAL A 238 19.24 8.68 8.86
CA VAL A 238 19.62 7.31 8.48
C VAL A 238 18.39 6.46 8.21
N PHE A 239 18.51 5.48 7.32
CA PHE A 239 17.57 4.36 7.22
C PHE A 239 18.34 3.04 7.29
N PRO A 240 17.89 2.10 8.16
CA PRO A 240 18.58 0.84 8.40
C PRO A 240 18.30 -0.17 7.28
N ILE A 241 19.35 -0.87 6.83
CA ILE A 241 19.29 -1.95 5.84
C ILE A 241 19.74 -3.27 6.50
N TRP A 242 18.97 -4.33 6.26
CA TRP A 242 19.33 -5.69 6.59
C TRP A 242 19.65 -6.48 5.34
N GLN A 243 20.91 -6.84 5.16
CA GLN A 243 21.34 -7.67 4.04
C GLN A 243 22.54 -8.54 4.45
N TYR A 244 22.34 -9.83 4.61
CA TYR A 244 23.43 -10.77 4.71
C TYR A 244 23.92 -11.14 3.32
N ASN A 245 23.37 -12.18 2.66
CA ASN A 245 23.65 -12.50 1.26
C ASN A 245 22.57 -11.92 0.35
N ALA A 246 21.36 -12.46 0.41
CA ALA A 246 20.16 -11.99 -0.29
C ALA A 246 20.28 -11.97 -1.83
N ARG A 247 21.15 -12.82 -2.41
CA ARG A 247 21.48 -12.84 -3.85
C ARG A 247 21.04 -14.10 -4.56
N ASP A 248 20.62 -15.10 -3.84
CA ASP A 248 20.21 -16.40 -4.37
C ASP A 248 18.96 -16.91 -3.66
N LEU A 249 18.16 -17.72 -4.37
CA LEU A 249 16.91 -18.28 -3.84
C LEU A 249 17.08 -19.00 -2.49
N ILE A 250 18.22 -19.67 -2.28
CA ILE A 250 18.51 -20.41 -1.05
C ILE A 250 18.61 -19.51 0.19
N ASP A 251 18.82 -18.21 0.01
CA ASP A 251 18.90 -17.25 1.11
C ASP A 251 17.52 -16.98 1.75
N PHE A 252 16.43 -17.41 1.08
CA PHE A 252 15.06 -17.07 1.44
C PHE A 252 14.26 -18.31 1.85
N SER A 253 13.95 -18.39 3.13
CA SER A 253 12.98 -19.32 3.72
C SER A 253 12.26 -18.63 4.88
N PHE A 254 11.19 -19.22 5.40
CA PHE A 254 10.54 -18.72 6.61
C PHE A 254 11.54 -18.69 7.78
N GLU A 255 12.34 -19.73 7.94
CA GLU A 255 13.33 -19.88 9.03
C GLU A 255 14.42 -18.82 8.95
N SER A 256 14.98 -18.57 7.74
CA SER A 256 15.96 -17.49 7.56
C SER A 256 15.34 -16.11 7.81
N GLY A 257 14.09 -15.91 7.42
CA GLY A 257 13.33 -14.69 7.72
C GLY A 257 13.14 -14.49 9.23
N TRP A 258 12.77 -15.53 9.95
CA TRP A 258 12.65 -15.52 11.41
C TRP A 258 13.99 -15.18 12.09
N GLU A 259 15.07 -15.83 11.66
CA GLU A 259 16.41 -15.56 12.19
C GLU A 259 16.84 -14.11 11.94
N HIS A 260 16.68 -13.63 10.69
CA HIS A 260 17.05 -12.28 10.28
C HIS A 260 16.21 -11.21 11.00
N GLY A 261 14.90 -11.44 11.17
CA GLY A 261 14.02 -10.53 11.91
C GLY A 261 14.45 -10.37 13.37
N ASN A 262 14.79 -11.47 14.05
CA ASN A 262 15.31 -11.43 15.43
C ASN A 262 16.67 -10.71 15.52
N LYS A 263 17.62 -11.03 14.64
CA LYS A 263 18.92 -10.38 14.61
C LYS A 263 18.83 -8.90 14.29
N ALA A 264 17.98 -8.53 13.33
CA ALA A 264 17.72 -7.13 12.99
C ALA A 264 17.16 -6.38 14.20
N HIS A 265 16.20 -6.96 14.91
CA HIS A 265 15.67 -6.40 16.15
C HIS A 265 16.79 -6.15 17.17
N ASP A 266 17.64 -7.17 17.45
CA ASP A 266 18.72 -7.05 18.43
C ASP A 266 19.74 -5.98 18.04
N ARG A 267 20.03 -5.82 16.74
CA ARG A 267 20.92 -4.77 16.23
C ARG A 267 20.29 -3.37 16.33
N MET A 268 19.00 -3.25 16.08
CA MET A 268 18.27 -1.99 16.25
C MET A 268 18.30 -1.54 17.71
N VAL A 269 18.05 -2.46 18.65
CA VAL A 269 18.19 -2.20 20.11
C VAL A 269 19.62 -1.81 20.46
N TYR A 270 20.61 -2.54 19.96
CA TYR A 270 22.03 -2.26 20.21
C TYR A 270 22.43 -0.85 19.80
N TYR A 271 22.00 -0.38 18.63
CA TYR A 271 22.27 0.98 18.17
C TYR A 271 21.34 2.04 18.79
N GLY A 272 20.41 1.64 19.63
CA GLY A 272 19.50 2.54 20.36
C GLY A 272 18.39 3.16 19.49
N PHE A 273 18.01 2.54 18.38
CA PHE A 273 16.89 3.01 17.58
C PHE A 273 15.58 2.95 18.37
N ASN A 274 14.78 4.00 18.27
CA ASN A 274 13.48 4.05 18.94
C ASN A 274 12.47 3.11 18.28
N PRO A 275 11.50 2.58 19.03
CA PRO A 275 10.37 1.84 18.48
C PRO A 275 9.66 2.60 17.34
N GLY A 276 9.17 1.85 16.36
CA GLY A 276 8.55 2.40 15.16
C GLY A 276 9.48 2.58 13.97
N ALA A 277 10.80 2.46 14.15
CA ALA A 277 11.77 2.54 13.06
C ALA A 277 11.59 1.39 12.05
N ILE A 278 11.85 1.69 10.77
CA ILE A 278 11.73 0.74 9.66
C ILE A 278 13.11 0.14 9.35
N VAL A 279 13.17 -1.18 9.16
CA VAL A 279 14.36 -1.90 8.68
C VAL A 279 14.06 -2.50 7.30
N TYR A 280 14.88 -2.17 6.29
CA TYR A 280 14.71 -2.68 4.93
C TYR A 280 15.44 -4.00 4.76
N PHE A 281 14.68 -5.09 4.58
CA PHE A 281 15.23 -6.42 4.30
C PHE A 281 15.41 -6.59 2.79
N SER A 282 16.61 -7.00 2.39
CA SER A 282 17.01 -6.97 0.98
C SER A 282 16.69 -8.26 0.25
N VAL A 283 16.22 -8.08 -1.01
CA VAL A 283 16.13 -9.11 -2.06
C VAL A 283 16.92 -8.58 -3.25
N ASP A 284 18.17 -9.01 -3.38
CA ASP A 284 19.16 -8.42 -4.29
C ASP A 284 19.53 -9.39 -5.42
N TYR A 285 18.50 -10.00 -6.05
CA TYR A 285 18.65 -10.83 -7.24
C TYR A 285 17.40 -10.74 -8.14
N ASP A 286 17.50 -11.26 -9.37
CA ASP A 286 16.41 -11.26 -10.35
C ASP A 286 15.40 -12.37 -10.05
N ALA A 287 14.56 -12.15 -9.02
CA ALA A 287 13.57 -13.12 -8.59
C ALA A 287 12.41 -13.26 -9.58
N THR A 288 12.06 -14.49 -9.91
CA THR A 288 10.89 -14.84 -10.72
C THR A 288 9.61 -14.89 -9.89
N ASP A 289 8.44 -14.80 -10.53
CA ASP A 289 7.15 -14.90 -9.82
C ASP A 289 7.01 -16.15 -8.96
N PRO A 290 7.34 -17.38 -9.45
CA PRO A 290 7.30 -18.58 -8.61
C PRO A 290 8.23 -18.51 -7.39
N GLU A 291 9.41 -17.91 -7.51
CA GLU A 291 10.37 -17.74 -6.41
C GLU A 291 9.88 -16.73 -5.38
N ILE A 292 9.21 -15.68 -5.83
CA ILE A 292 8.57 -14.72 -4.92
C ILE A 292 7.53 -15.44 -4.06
N ASP A 293 6.66 -16.24 -4.68
CA ASP A 293 5.59 -16.96 -3.95
C ASP A 293 6.13 -18.05 -3.02
N SER A 294 7.08 -18.85 -3.52
CA SER A 294 7.55 -20.03 -2.79
C SER A 294 8.57 -19.74 -1.69
N ASN A 295 9.32 -18.64 -1.80
CA ASN A 295 10.46 -18.38 -0.93
C ASN A 295 10.46 -16.97 -0.32
N ILE A 296 10.31 -15.92 -1.14
CA ILE A 296 10.45 -14.54 -0.65
C ILE A 296 9.28 -14.16 0.25
N ILE A 297 8.05 -14.46 -0.13
CA ILE A 297 6.87 -14.21 0.72
C ILE A 297 6.95 -14.97 2.05
N PRO A 298 7.25 -16.29 2.08
CA PRO A 298 7.53 -17.00 3.33
C PRO A 298 8.64 -16.39 4.17
N TYR A 299 9.74 -15.93 3.55
CA TYR A 299 10.83 -15.23 4.25
C TYR A 299 10.31 -13.98 4.97
N PHE A 300 9.58 -13.10 4.29
CA PHE A 300 9.02 -11.90 4.91
C PHE A 300 7.96 -12.21 5.96
N ARG A 301 7.21 -13.29 5.82
CA ARG A 301 6.35 -13.79 6.91
C ARG A 301 7.15 -14.22 8.13
N GLY A 302 8.31 -14.85 7.92
CA GLY A 302 9.25 -15.16 9.00
C GLY A 302 9.79 -13.90 9.69
N VAL A 303 10.19 -12.89 8.91
CA VAL A 303 10.60 -11.57 9.43
C VAL A 303 9.49 -10.94 10.28
N GLN A 304 8.26 -10.89 9.77
CA GLN A 304 7.13 -10.33 10.50
C GLN A 304 6.83 -11.09 11.78
N ALA A 305 6.84 -12.41 11.73
CA ALA A 305 6.64 -13.26 12.91
C ALA A 305 7.73 -13.02 13.98
N ALA A 306 8.99 -12.87 13.56
CA ALA A 306 10.11 -12.56 14.48
C ALA A 306 9.92 -11.19 15.13
N LEU A 307 9.63 -10.14 14.35
CA LEU A 307 9.38 -8.80 14.88
C LEU A 307 8.15 -8.79 15.81
N ALA A 308 7.11 -9.57 15.48
CA ALA A 308 5.94 -9.78 16.33
C ALA A 308 6.29 -10.41 17.68
N SER A 309 7.11 -11.46 17.68
CA SER A 309 7.54 -12.14 18.91
C SER A 309 8.36 -11.25 19.85
N ARG A 310 8.87 -10.13 19.32
CA ARG A 310 9.65 -9.10 20.04
C ARG A 310 8.83 -7.84 20.31
N GLY A 311 7.49 -7.94 20.29
CA GLY A 311 6.56 -6.85 20.61
C GLY A 311 6.44 -5.77 19.55
N HIS A 312 6.77 -6.07 18.28
CA HIS A 312 6.68 -5.14 17.14
C HIS A 312 7.37 -3.78 17.36
N ALA A 313 8.47 -3.76 18.13
CA ALA A 313 9.20 -2.53 18.35
C ALA A 313 9.67 -1.90 17.02
N TYR A 314 9.98 -2.72 16.03
CA TYR A 314 10.44 -2.29 14.70
C TYR A 314 9.56 -2.85 13.59
N ARG A 315 9.63 -2.24 12.41
CA ARG A 315 8.78 -2.56 11.26
C ARG A 315 9.62 -2.96 10.07
N ALA A 316 9.10 -3.91 9.28
CA ALA A 316 9.77 -4.37 8.08
C ALA A 316 9.48 -3.43 6.89
N GLY A 317 10.55 -3.02 6.21
CA GLY A 317 10.56 -2.54 4.84
C GLY A 317 11.15 -3.60 3.92
N VAL A 318 10.96 -3.49 2.61
CA VAL A 318 11.52 -4.37 1.59
C VAL A 318 12.43 -3.58 0.66
N TYR A 319 13.64 -4.09 0.38
CA TYR A 319 14.46 -3.66 -0.74
C TYR A 319 14.43 -4.72 -1.84
N GLY A 320 14.23 -4.29 -3.08
CA GLY A 320 14.25 -5.18 -4.24
C GLY A 320 13.69 -4.55 -5.50
N CYS A 321 13.51 -5.37 -6.55
CA CYS A 321 12.86 -4.90 -7.77
C CYS A 321 11.38 -4.55 -7.53
N ARG A 322 10.76 -3.83 -8.45
CA ARG A 322 9.37 -3.34 -8.33
C ARG A 322 8.37 -4.46 -8.05
N ASN A 323 8.50 -5.60 -8.73
CA ASN A 323 7.63 -6.75 -8.57
C ASN A 323 7.75 -7.35 -7.15
N VAL A 324 8.99 -7.58 -6.68
CA VAL A 324 9.25 -8.05 -5.31
C VAL A 324 8.65 -7.08 -4.30
N CYS A 325 8.95 -5.78 -4.42
CA CYS A 325 8.46 -4.77 -3.49
C CYS A 325 6.93 -4.72 -3.43
N SER A 326 6.24 -4.74 -4.58
CA SER A 326 4.78 -4.72 -4.64
C SER A 326 4.19 -5.96 -3.97
N ARG A 327 4.62 -7.16 -4.40
CA ARG A 327 4.03 -8.42 -3.91
C ARG A 327 4.32 -8.68 -2.43
N VAL A 328 5.54 -8.37 -1.98
CA VAL A 328 5.89 -8.48 -0.55
C VAL A 328 5.06 -7.51 0.27
N SER A 329 4.91 -6.25 -0.17
CA SER A 329 4.10 -5.26 0.56
C SER A 329 2.62 -5.62 0.63
N GLU A 330 2.08 -6.19 -0.45
CA GLU A 330 0.68 -6.61 -0.50
C GLU A 330 0.38 -7.86 0.34
N GLN A 331 1.34 -8.80 0.45
CA GLN A 331 1.09 -10.11 1.04
C GLN A 331 1.72 -10.32 2.42
N THR A 332 2.61 -9.43 2.88
CA THR A 332 3.32 -9.58 4.15
C THR A 332 3.24 -8.36 5.06
N TYR A 333 2.44 -7.37 4.68
CA TYR A 333 2.27 -6.12 5.44
C TYR A 333 3.57 -5.35 5.69
N THR A 334 4.51 -5.46 4.76
CA THR A 334 5.72 -4.67 4.77
C THR A 334 5.38 -3.20 4.50
N VAL A 335 5.77 -2.31 5.39
CA VAL A 335 5.22 -0.94 5.44
C VAL A 335 5.80 0.02 4.42
N SER A 336 6.99 -0.26 3.89
CA SER A 336 7.71 0.63 2.99
C SER A 336 8.57 -0.13 1.99
N SER A 337 8.74 0.42 0.79
CA SER A 337 9.55 -0.15 -0.26
C SER A 337 10.75 0.74 -0.59
N PHE A 338 11.93 0.13 -0.63
CA PHE A 338 13.15 0.66 -1.19
C PHE A 338 13.42 -0.04 -2.52
N VAL A 339 13.15 0.63 -3.62
CA VAL A 339 13.15 0.03 -4.96
C VAL A 339 14.55 0.06 -5.58
N SER A 340 15.05 -1.10 -6.02
CA SER A 340 16.31 -1.22 -6.77
C SER A 340 16.14 -0.80 -8.23
N GLY A 341 15.72 0.45 -8.48
CA GLY A 341 15.40 0.93 -9.83
C GLY A 341 16.57 0.87 -10.80
N MET A 342 17.81 1.02 -10.31
CA MET A 342 19.02 0.93 -11.12
C MET A 342 19.32 -0.50 -11.63
N SER A 343 18.76 -1.52 -11.02
CA SER A 343 18.87 -2.92 -11.48
C SER A 343 17.96 -3.17 -12.68
N TRP A 344 18.11 -2.38 -13.73
CA TRP A 344 17.29 -2.44 -14.95
C TRP A 344 17.37 -3.80 -15.68
N GLY A 345 18.41 -4.59 -15.41
CA GLY A 345 18.55 -5.97 -15.87
C GLY A 345 17.58 -6.94 -15.20
N PHE A 346 17.07 -6.64 -14.01
CA PHE A 346 16.14 -7.51 -13.32
C PHE A 346 14.77 -7.53 -14.01
N SER A 347 14.24 -8.73 -14.23
CA SER A 347 12.96 -8.93 -14.91
C SER A 347 11.80 -8.27 -14.18
N GLY A 348 11.87 -8.21 -12.87
CA GLY A 348 10.87 -7.57 -12.01
C GLY A 348 10.92 -6.03 -11.97
N ASN A 349 11.85 -5.38 -12.68
CA ASN A 349 11.92 -3.92 -12.77
C ASN A 349 11.31 -3.34 -14.05
N LEU A 350 11.36 -4.08 -15.15
CA LEU A 350 10.79 -3.65 -16.42
C LEU A 350 9.46 -4.38 -16.67
N GLY A 351 8.40 -3.60 -16.84
CA GLY A 351 7.07 -4.14 -17.00
C GLY A 351 6.23 -4.11 -15.70
N PHE A 352 6.74 -3.48 -14.65
CA PHE A 352 6.04 -3.32 -13.38
C PHE A 352 5.99 -1.85 -12.95
N PRO A 353 4.86 -1.36 -12.39
CA PRO A 353 4.74 -0.02 -11.85
C PRO A 353 5.58 0.13 -10.56
N LEU A 354 5.82 1.39 -10.15
CA LEU A 354 6.34 1.65 -8.81
C LEU A 354 5.33 1.21 -7.74
N PRO A 355 5.78 0.55 -6.66
CA PRO A 355 4.90 0.18 -5.55
C PRO A 355 4.33 1.44 -4.85
N TYR A 356 3.10 1.35 -4.35
CA TYR A 356 2.42 2.50 -3.73
C TYR A 356 3.12 3.04 -2.49
N ASN A 357 3.76 2.15 -1.74
CA ASN A 357 4.46 2.46 -0.50
C ASN A 357 5.96 2.73 -0.69
N TRP A 358 6.41 3.08 -1.91
CA TRP A 358 7.81 3.40 -2.12
C TRP A 358 8.25 4.63 -1.32
N SER A 359 9.39 4.52 -0.66
CA SER A 359 10.06 5.63 0.04
C SER A 359 11.40 5.97 -0.60
N PHE A 360 12.12 4.96 -1.06
CA PHE A 360 13.40 5.13 -1.73
C PHE A 360 13.36 4.45 -3.09
N ASN A 361 13.97 5.07 -4.09
CA ASN A 361 14.20 4.47 -5.41
C ASN A 361 15.65 4.70 -5.81
N GLN A 362 16.44 3.65 -5.80
CA GLN A 362 17.84 3.63 -6.18
C GLN A 362 17.95 3.78 -7.69
N ILE A 363 18.59 4.88 -8.15
CA ILE A 363 18.57 5.26 -9.55
C ILE A 363 19.93 5.18 -10.24
N GLN A 364 21.02 5.25 -9.48
CA GLN A 364 22.36 5.27 -10.06
C GLN A 364 23.42 5.00 -8.99
N GLU A 365 24.39 4.14 -9.30
CA GLU A 365 25.66 4.07 -8.57
C GLU A 365 26.63 5.12 -9.12
N VAL A 366 27.31 5.82 -8.23
CA VAL A 366 28.33 6.82 -8.57
C VAL A 366 29.56 6.66 -7.70
N ARG A 367 30.72 7.01 -8.27
CA ARG A 367 31.93 7.21 -7.47
C ARG A 367 31.90 8.64 -6.92
N TYR A 368 31.67 8.75 -5.63
CA TYR A 368 31.53 10.02 -4.93
C TYR A 368 32.87 10.44 -4.34
N SER A 369 33.33 11.66 -4.69
CA SER A 369 34.53 12.26 -4.12
C SER A 369 34.12 13.26 -3.04
N ALA A 370 34.45 12.95 -1.78
CA ALA A 370 34.23 13.87 -0.67
C ALA A 370 35.20 15.06 -0.72
N ASP A 371 34.86 16.15 -0.03
CA ASP A 371 35.71 17.33 0.07
C ASP A 371 37.10 17.04 0.68
N SER A 372 37.20 15.98 1.47
CA SER A 372 38.48 15.48 2.02
C SER A 372 39.36 14.75 1.01
N GLY A 373 38.88 14.57 -0.23
CA GLY A 373 39.52 13.75 -1.26
C GLY A 373 39.29 12.25 -1.12
N LYS A 374 38.51 11.81 -0.12
CA LYS A 374 38.11 10.39 0.01
C LYS A 374 37.08 10.04 -1.06
N GLU A 375 37.33 8.98 -1.81
CA GLU A 375 36.38 8.41 -2.75
C GLU A 375 35.65 7.23 -2.15
N ILE A 376 34.34 7.14 -2.39
CA ILE A 376 33.47 6.02 -2.01
C ILE A 376 32.51 5.70 -3.15
N ASP A 377 32.09 4.44 -3.23
CA ASP A 377 30.97 4.04 -4.05
C ASP A 377 29.68 4.40 -3.30
N LEU A 378 28.78 5.09 -3.98
CA LEU A 378 27.54 5.64 -3.42
C LEU A 378 26.41 5.40 -4.38
N ASP A 379 25.33 4.82 -3.88
CA ASP A 379 24.08 4.69 -4.60
C ASP A 379 23.19 5.90 -4.34
N ARG A 380 22.63 6.46 -5.43
CA ARG A 380 21.78 7.63 -5.39
C ARG A 380 20.32 7.20 -5.30
N ASP A 381 19.62 7.67 -4.27
CA ASP A 381 18.25 7.33 -3.98
C ASP A 381 17.33 8.55 -4.10
N VAL A 382 16.32 8.44 -4.93
CA VAL A 382 15.21 9.38 -4.89
C VAL A 382 14.39 9.07 -3.65
N HIS A 383 14.11 10.08 -2.84
CA HIS A 383 13.50 9.92 -1.53
C HIS A 383 12.11 10.55 -1.45
N ARG A 384 11.12 9.74 -1.08
CA ARG A 384 9.74 10.14 -0.80
C ARG A 384 9.49 10.08 0.70
N THR A 385 9.51 11.24 1.34
CA THR A 385 9.50 11.39 2.79
C THR A 385 8.18 11.05 3.49
N LYS A 386 7.09 10.86 2.73
CA LYS A 386 5.73 10.69 3.31
C LYS A 386 5.60 9.43 4.17
N ILE A 387 6.25 8.34 3.79
CA ILE A 387 6.15 7.03 4.46
C ILE A 387 7.33 6.86 5.41
N ASP A 388 8.55 7.07 4.91
CA ASP A 388 9.78 7.01 5.70
C ASP A 388 10.58 8.30 5.55
N PRO A 389 10.57 9.20 6.53
CA PRO A 389 11.39 10.42 6.51
C PRO A 389 12.87 10.17 6.83
N GLY A 390 13.27 8.92 7.05
CA GLY A 390 14.54 8.55 7.68
C GLY A 390 14.54 8.87 9.19
N ILE A 391 15.48 8.31 9.91
CA ILE A 391 15.62 8.43 11.37
C ILE A 391 16.62 9.52 11.68
N GLY A 392 16.23 10.51 12.46
CA GLY A 392 17.08 11.61 12.96
C GLY A 392 17.60 11.33 14.38
N PRO A 393 18.29 12.33 14.98
CA PRO A 393 18.81 12.19 16.34
C PRO A 393 17.71 11.98 17.40
N ASP A 394 16.51 12.46 17.15
CA ASP A 394 15.30 12.24 17.95
C ASP A 394 14.77 10.78 17.88
N GLY A 395 15.19 10.04 16.89
CA GLY A 395 14.83 8.63 16.69
C GLY A 395 15.81 7.63 17.31
N VAL A 396 16.79 8.08 18.10
CA VAL A 396 17.81 7.24 18.74
C VAL A 396 18.07 7.70 20.19
N GLY A 397 18.19 6.76 21.12
CA GLY A 397 18.62 7.04 22.48
C GLY A 397 17.55 7.53 23.46
N GLY A 398 16.29 7.64 23.05
CA GLY A 398 15.18 8.05 23.89
C GLY A 398 14.16 6.93 24.07
N HIS A 399 13.90 6.52 25.28
CA HIS A 399 12.68 5.79 25.61
C HIS A 399 11.57 6.83 25.80
N THR A 400 11.12 7.43 24.70
CA THR A 400 9.84 8.13 24.73
C THR A 400 8.76 7.04 24.70
N PRO A 401 7.81 7.02 25.63
CA PRO A 401 6.69 6.08 25.55
C PRO A 401 6.11 6.12 24.15
N SER A 402 5.91 4.96 23.52
CA SER A 402 5.27 4.90 22.22
C SER A 402 3.90 5.55 22.33
N LYS A 403 3.38 6.12 21.22
CA LYS A 403 2.00 6.64 21.20
C LYS A 403 1.00 5.57 21.69
N LEU A 404 1.31 4.31 21.49
CA LEU A 404 0.52 3.18 21.99
C LEU A 404 0.57 3.09 23.52
N GLU A 405 1.73 3.20 24.17
CA GLU A 405 1.85 3.17 25.64
C GLU A 405 1.15 4.36 26.29
N ASP A 406 1.27 5.55 25.68
CA ASP A 406 0.52 6.75 26.11
C ASP A 406 -1.00 6.54 25.97
N THR A 407 -1.44 5.96 24.87
CA THR A 407 -2.86 5.62 24.64
C THR A 407 -3.37 4.61 25.68
N LEU A 408 -2.61 3.54 25.94
CA LEU A 408 -2.97 2.54 26.95
C LEU A 408 -3.06 3.17 28.36
N ALA A 409 -2.11 4.04 28.72
CA ALA A 409 -2.14 4.75 29.99
C ALA A 409 -3.37 5.67 30.11
N LYS A 410 -3.75 6.35 29.04
CA LYS A 410 -4.98 7.16 28.99
C LYS A 410 -6.23 6.31 29.16
N VAL A 411 -6.32 5.17 28.48
CA VAL A 411 -7.44 4.24 28.63
C VAL A 411 -7.54 3.70 30.07
N ASP A 412 -6.39 3.42 30.72
CA ASP A 412 -6.37 3.03 32.14
C ASP A 412 -6.95 4.13 33.04
N GLN A 413 -6.57 5.39 32.81
CA GLN A 413 -7.09 6.55 33.58
C GLN A 413 -8.61 6.72 33.40
N VAL A 414 -9.10 6.64 32.17
CA VAL A 414 -10.54 6.71 31.88
C VAL A 414 -11.30 5.57 32.57
N HIS A 415 -10.76 4.36 32.50
CA HIS A 415 -11.36 3.20 33.16
C HIS A 415 -11.43 3.38 34.68
N ASP A 416 -10.36 3.84 35.31
CA ASP A 416 -10.30 4.03 36.77
C ASP A 416 -11.27 5.13 37.23
N MET A 417 -11.41 6.20 36.43
CA MET A 417 -12.43 7.23 36.68
C MET A 417 -13.84 6.67 36.51
N ALA A 418 -14.10 5.89 35.43
CA ALA A 418 -15.41 5.26 35.17
C ALA A 418 -15.84 4.32 36.28
N ALA A 419 -14.90 3.60 36.90
CA ALA A 419 -15.15 2.73 38.03
C ALA A 419 -15.49 3.53 39.32
N LYS A 420 -14.95 4.73 39.51
CA LYS A 420 -15.20 5.58 40.68
C LYS A 420 -16.41 6.51 40.53
N PHE A 421 -16.87 6.77 39.31
CA PHE A 421 -17.94 7.71 39.02
C PHE A 421 -19.27 7.29 39.64
N GLY A 422 -20.02 8.29 40.21
CA GLY A 422 -21.35 8.05 40.77
C GLY A 422 -21.36 7.23 42.07
N GLY A 423 -20.29 7.31 42.88
CA GLY A 423 -20.14 6.58 44.13
C GLY A 423 -19.43 5.23 44.01
N GLY A 424 -18.92 4.91 42.81
CA GLY A 424 -18.16 3.71 42.53
C GLY A 424 -19.00 2.50 42.10
N THR A 425 -18.41 1.66 41.26
CA THR A 425 -19.03 0.39 40.78
C THR A 425 -17.98 -0.65 40.47
N SER A 426 -18.32 -1.92 40.69
CA SER A 426 -17.57 -3.08 40.24
C SER A 426 -18.20 -3.77 39.02
N ASP A 427 -19.32 -3.20 38.52
CA ASP A 427 -19.99 -3.73 37.32
C ASP A 427 -19.12 -3.44 36.07
N VAL A 428 -18.46 -4.49 35.59
CA VAL A 428 -17.56 -4.43 34.44
C VAL A 428 -18.29 -3.97 33.18
N ALA A 429 -19.55 -4.38 32.97
CA ALA A 429 -20.31 -3.99 31.80
C ALA A 429 -20.62 -2.47 31.80
N LEU A 430 -20.99 -1.92 32.97
CA LEU A 430 -21.20 -0.48 33.12
C LEU A 430 -19.90 0.32 32.96
N ILE A 431 -18.79 -0.18 33.53
CA ILE A 431 -17.48 0.48 33.37
C ILE A 431 -17.07 0.47 31.89
N ASN A 432 -17.14 -0.66 31.21
CA ASN A 432 -16.85 -0.77 29.78
C ASN A 432 -17.71 0.18 28.94
N LYS A 433 -19.02 0.23 29.24
CA LYS A 433 -19.94 1.16 28.56
C LYS A 433 -19.47 2.61 28.71
N ARG A 434 -19.17 3.05 29.92
CA ARG A 434 -18.68 4.41 30.22
C ARG A 434 -17.37 4.72 29.48
N VAL A 435 -16.40 3.81 29.54
CA VAL A 435 -15.10 3.98 28.85
C VAL A 435 -15.31 4.14 27.35
N LEU A 436 -16.07 3.25 26.71
CA LEU A 436 -16.31 3.30 25.28
C LEU A 436 -17.17 4.50 24.85
N GLU A 437 -18.12 4.93 25.65
CA GLU A 437 -18.90 6.14 25.43
C GLU A 437 -17.98 7.39 25.42
N PHE A 438 -17.01 7.50 26.33
CA PHE A 438 -16.07 8.59 26.34
C PHE A 438 -15.13 8.55 25.14
N LEU A 439 -14.54 7.39 24.84
CA LEU A 439 -13.57 7.26 23.77
C LEU A 439 -14.17 7.56 22.38
N ARG A 440 -15.43 7.17 22.13
CA ARG A 440 -16.15 7.47 20.88
C ARG A 440 -16.79 8.87 20.84
N HIS A 441 -16.82 9.58 21.98
CA HIS A 441 -17.59 10.80 22.16
C HIS A 441 -17.36 11.92 21.15
N PRO A 442 -16.12 12.28 20.77
CA PRO A 442 -15.91 13.43 19.90
C PRO A 442 -16.66 13.34 18.58
N LYS A 443 -16.74 12.15 18.01
CA LYS A 443 -17.28 11.91 16.66
C LYS A 443 -18.65 11.20 16.67
N TYR A 444 -18.80 10.18 17.49
CA TYR A 444 -19.91 9.22 17.37
C TYR A 444 -21.04 9.41 18.42
N THR A 445 -21.05 10.44 19.21
CA THR A 445 -22.11 10.67 20.21
C THR A 445 -22.96 11.89 19.90
N ARG A 446 -22.36 13.05 19.62
CA ARG A 446 -23.07 14.32 19.46
C ARG A 446 -23.40 14.67 18.01
N LEU A 447 -22.50 14.45 17.09
CA LEU A 447 -22.63 14.87 15.70
C LEU A 447 -23.58 13.99 14.88
N TYR A 448 -23.73 12.73 15.25
CA TYR A 448 -24.55 11.78 14.50
C TYR A 448 -25.72 11.29 15.32
N ARG A 449 -26.89 11.88 15.09
CA ARG A 449 -28.17 11.43 15.72
C ARG A 449 -28.40 9.94 15.54
N GLY A 450 -27.92 9.34 14.44
CA GLY A 450 -27.97 7.93 14.14
C GLY A 450 -27.33 7.06 15.23
N TRP A 451 -26.22 7.48 15.83
CA TRP A 451 -25.54 6.71 16.88
C TRP A 451 -26.33 6.67 18.19
N ARG A 452 -27.10 7.70 18.53
CA ARG A 452 -28.04 7.64 19.67
C ARG A 452 -29.18 6.65 19.41
N VAL A 453 -29.64 6.56 18.16
CA VAL A 453 -30.66 5.59 17.77
C VAL A 453 -30.08 4.18 17.74
N LEU A 454 -28.84 4.03 17.32
CA LEU A 454 -28.13 2.74 17.24
C LEU A 454 -27.83 2.15 18.63
N LEU A 455 -27.25 2.95 19.55
CA LEU A 455 -26.69 2.52 20.82
C LEU A 455 -27.41 3.05 22.06
N GLY A 456 -28.46 3.86 21.90
CA GLY A 456 -29.15 4.52 22.98
C GLY A 456 -28.50 5.87 23.38
N ALA A 457 -29.15 6.58 24.31
CA ALA A 457 -28.63 7.83 24.85
C ALA A 457 -27.38 7.55 25.72
N PRO A 458 -26.32 8.37 25.56
CA PRO A 458 -25.13 8.27 26.42
C PRO A 458 -25.46 8.77 27.84
N ASP A 459 -24.62 8.42 28.82
CA ASP A 459 -24.61 9.01 30.15
C ASP A 459 -23.99 10.41 30.07
N GLU A 460 -24.83 11.44 29.94
CA GLU A 460 -24.39 12.84 29.75
C GLU A 460 -23.62 13.37 30.96
N ASP A 461 -23.96 12.95 32.19
CA ASP A 461 -23.26 13.39 33.42
C ASP A 461 -21.86 12.78 33.48
N TRP A 462 -21.73 11.51 33.09
CA TRP A 462 -20.44 10.85 32.93
C TRP A 462 -19.57 11.55 31.89
N LEU A 463 -20.13 11.79 30.70
CA LEU A 463 -19.40 12.42 29.61
C LEU A 463 -18.93 13.84 29.97
N ALA A 464 -19.77 14.61 30.66
CA ALA A 464 -19.40 15.94 31.12
C ALA A 464 -18.25 15.88 32.13
N ALA A 465 -18.31 14.96 33.10
CA ALA A 465 -17.26 14.78 34.11
C ALA A 465 -15.93 14.33 33.46
N ALA A 466 -15.98 13.32 32.60
CA ALA A 466 -14.78 12.77 31.93
C ALA A 466 -14.14 13.79 30.98
N THR A 467 -14.95 14.56 30.22
CA THR A 467 -14.45 15.60 29.33
C THR A 467 -13.81 16.75 30.10
N SER A 468 -14.37 17.10 31.25
CA SER A 468 -13.78 18.12 32.11
C SER A 468 -12.43 17.73 32.71
N GLU A 469 -12.26 16.44 33.04
CA GLU A 469 -11.02 15.91 33.65
C GLU A 469 -9.92 15.72 32.58
N PHE A 470 -10.23 15.12 31.47
CA PHE A 470 -9.20 14.66 30.52
C PHE A 470 -8.91 15.65 29.39
N HIS A 471 -9.85 16.46 28.94
CA HIS A 471 -9.69 17.47 27.88
C HIS A 471 -9.13 16.93 26.53
N TRP A 472 -9.27 15.63 26.23
CA TRP A 472 -8.66 15.03 25.05
C TRP A 472 -9.56 15.16 23.82
N PRO A 473 -9.12 15.86 22.77
CA PRO A 473 -9.95 16.02 21.56
C PRO A 473 -10.06 14.72 20.77
N LEU A 474 -8.97 13.98 20.63
CA LEU A 474 -8.89 12.70 19.93
C LEU A 474 -7.73 11.87 20.49
N ILE A 475 -7.93 10.57 20.62
CA ILE A 475 -6.89 9.61 20.99
C ILE A 475 -6.59 8.75 19.79
N THR A 476 -5.35 8.77 19.33
CA THR A 476 -4.87 7.95 18.24
C THR A 476 -3.59 7.26 18.63
N PHE A 477 -3.35 6.07 18.08
CA PHE A 477 -2.06 5.40 18.16
C PHE A 477 -1.63 4.88 16.79
N THR A 478 -0.37 4.50 16.68
CA THR A 478 0.13 3.86 15.48
C THR A 478 0.00 2.36 15.64
N ASP A 479 -0.71 1.71 14.71
CA ASP A 479 -0.82 0.25 14.67
C ASP A 479 0.56 -0.39 14.59
N PRO A 480 0.90 -1.31 15.51
CA PRO A 480 2.24 -1.88 15.59
C PRO A 480 2.58 -2.82 14.42
N ILE A 481 1.57 -3.31 13.68
CA ILE A 481 1.76 -4.24 12.56
C ILE A 481 1.88 -3.48 11.25
N TYR A 482 0.94 -2.57 11.00
CA TYR A 482 0.77 -1.95 9.69
C TYR A 482 1.25 -0.51 9.61
N ASN A 483 1.61 0.10 10.73
CA ASN A 483 1.97 1.52 10.82
C ASN A 483 0.85 2.48 10.38
N GLU A 484 -0.37 2.03 10.40
CA GLU A 484 -1.51 2.90 10.17
C GLU A 484 -1.86 3.68 11.45
N THR A 485 -2.44 4.85 11.26
CA THR A 485 -3.01 5.59 12.39
C THR A 485 -4.35 4.99 12.73
N VAL A 486 -4.48 4.44 13.93
CA VAL A 486 -5.74 3.91 14.48
C VAL A 486 -6.40 5.01 15.32
N SER A 487 -7.64 5.29 15.02
CA SER A 487 -8.48 6.24 15.72
C SER A 487 -9.26 5.55 16.82
N MET A 488 -9.02 5.89 18.06
CA MET A 488 -9.67 5.25 19.21
C MET A 488 -11.19 5.50 19.24
N ASP A 489 -11.64 6.60 18.67
CA ASP A 489 -13.07 6.91 18.60
C ASP A 489 -13.83 5.95 17.66
N HIS A 490 -13.26 5.61 16.50
CA HIS A 490 -13.83 4.62 15.59
C HIS A 490 -13.79 3.21 16.18
N LEU A 491 -12.62 2.77 16.61
CA LEU A 491 -12.45 1.46 17.27
C LEU A 491 -13.41 1.29 18.46
N ALA A 492 -13.54 2.31 19.32
CA ALA A 492 -14.44 2.29 20.46
C ALA A 492 -15.92 2.29 20.06
N ALA A 493 -16.27 2.95 18.94
CA ALA A 493 -17.64 2.93 18.42
C ALA A 493 -18.03 1.52 17.97
N THR A 494 -17.18 0.86 17.19
CA THR A 494 -17.38 -0.52 16.76
C THR A 494 -17.41 -1.49 17.95
N ALA A 495 -16.45 -1.39 18.88
CA ALA A 495 -16.42 -2.23 20.09
C ALA A 495 -17.68 -2.07 20.95
N ASN A 496 -18.18 -0.82 21.10
CA ASN A 496 -19.39 -0.53 21.85
C ASN A 496 -20.65 -1.11 21.16
N ALA A 497 -20.72 -1.00 19.82
CA ALA A 497 -21.82 -1.56 19.05
C ALA A 497 -21.88 -3.09 19.18
N VAL A 498 -20.75 -3.77 19.04
CA VAL A 498 -20.65 -5.22 19.20
C VAL A 498 -20.93 -5.65 20.65
N MET A 499 -20.41 -4.91 21.64
CA MET A 499 -20.67 -5.19 23.05
C MET A 499 -22.18 -5.13 23.38
N LEU A 500 -22.87 -4.10 22.92
CA LEU A 500 -24.28 -3.86 23.27
C LEU A 500 -25.24 -4.69 22.42
N MET A 501 -25.01 -4.76 21.11
CA MET A 501 -25.94 -5.32 20.13
C MET A 501 -25.57 -6.72 19.65
N GLY A 502 -24.33 -7.19 19.91
CA GLY A 502 -23.81 -8.45 19.35
C GLY A 502 -23.45 -8.29 17.86
N TRP A 503 -23.62 -9.36 17.10
CA TRP A 503 -23.34 -9.44 15.68
C TRP A 503 -24.40 -10.31 14.99
N GLY A 504 -24.57 -10.08 13.69
CA GLY A 504 -25.52 -10.83 12.87
C GLY A 504 -24.96 -12.18 12.37
N ASP A 505 -25.72 -12.81 11.50
CA ASP A 505 -25.33 -14.03 10.77
C ASP A 505 -25.43 -13.80 9.24
N GLU A 506 -25.35 -14.87 8.45
CA GLU A 506 -25.44 -14.81 6.99
C GLU A 506 -26.81 -14.37 6.46
N LYS A 507 -27.85 -14.44 7.27
CA LYS A 507 -29.26 -14.18 6.87
C LYS A 507 -29.80 -12.89 7.47
N ASN A 508 -29.23 -12.46 8.61
CA ASN A 508 -29.76 -11.33 9.37
C ASN A 508 -28.64 -10.32 9.66
N ALA A 509 -28.74 -9.14 9.06
CA ALA A 509 -27.94 -7.99 9.46
C ALA A 509 -28.32 -7.53 10.87
N ASN A 510 -27.34 -7.06 11.64
CA ASN A 510 -27.49 -6.64 13.03
C ASN A 510 -26.96 -5.23 13.23
N ARG A 511 -27.51 -4.52 14.22
CA ARG A 511 -27.04 -3.16 14.58
C ARG A 511 -25.59 -3.13 15.07
N GLY A 512 -25.08 -4.21 15.64
CA GLY A 512 -23.68 -4.32 16.03
C GLY A 512 -22.74 -4.36 14.82
N ASP A 513 -23.09 -5.12 13.77
CA ASP A 513 -22.35 -5.10 12.51
C ASP A 513 -22.42 -3.73 11.81
N PHE A 514 -23.58 -3.07 11.86
CA PHE A 514 -23.75 -1.73 11.27
C PHE A 514 -22.96 -0.66 12.01
N GLY A 515 -22.73 -0.83 13.31
CA GLY A 515 -21.88 0.07 14.09
C GLY A 515 -20.39 -0.13 13.87
N GLY A 516 -19.99 -0.91 12.88
CA GLY A 516 -18.64 -1.17 12.40
C GLY A 516 -18.66 -1.42 10.90
N TRP A 517 -18.05 -2.51 10.44
CA TRP A 517 -17.82 -2.87 9.03
C TRP A 517 -19.04 -2.69 8.12
N GLY A 518 -20.25 -2.91 8.61
CA GLY A 518 -21.47 -2.77 7.81
C GLY A 518 -21.87 -1.32 7.59
N GLY A 519 -21.59 -0.43 8.53
CA GLY A 519 -21.73 1.02 8.35
C GLY A 519 -20.77 1.57 7.32
N ASP A 520 -19.51 1.20 7.44
CA ASP A 520 -18.47 1.61 6.50
C ASP A 520 -18.69 1.01 5.11
N LEU A 521 -19.15 -0.23 5.02
CA LEU A 521 -19.58 -0.79 3.73
C LEU A 521 -20.75 -0.02 3.10
N SER A 522 -21.66 0.53 3.93
CA SER A 522 -22.77 1.34 3.44
C SER A 522 -22.29 2.70 2.88
N THR A 523 -21.32 3.35 3.54
CA THR A 523 -20.69 4.58 3.03
C THR A 523 -19.83 4.32 1.81
N PHE A 524 -19.13 3.19 1.77
CA PHE A 524 -18.33 2.75 0.63
C PHE A 524 -19.19 2.42 -0.61
N TYR A 525 -20.39 1.87 -0.38
CA TYR A 525 -21.37 1.70 -1.45
C TYR A 525 -21.80 3.05 -2.05
N ALA A 526 -22.04 4.06 -1.22
CA ALA A 526 -22.36 5.39 -1.70
C ALA A 526 -21.19 6.01 -2.51
N ASP A 527 -19.96 5.77 -2.08
CA ASP A 527 -18.76 6.19 -2.80
C ASP A 527 -18.66 5.51 -4.18
N TRP A 528 -18.94 4.19 -4.25
CA TRP A 528 -19.03 3.51 -5.53
C TRP A 528 -20.11 4.12 -6.44
N MET A 529 -21.30 4.38 -5.94
CA MET A 529 -22.38 4.99 -6.72
C MET A 529 -21.98 6.35 -7.33
N ASN A 530 -21.26 7.16 -6.56
CA ASN A 530 -20.71 8.43 -7.05
C ASN A 530 -19.63 8.26 -8.13
N ASN A 531 -19.01 7.09 -8.20
CA ASN A 531 -17.91 6.76 -9.10
C ASN A 531 -18.23 5.63 -10.09
N GLU A 532 -19.46 5.13 -10.16
CA GLU A 532 -19.86 3.97 -10.95
C GLU A 532 -19.38 4.03 -12.41
N ARG A 533 -19.48 5.20 -13.03
CA ARG A 533 -19.08 5.40 -14.44
C ARG A 533 -17.57 5.32 -14.69
N SER A 534 -16.77 5.33 -13.64
CA SER A 534 -15.30 5.31 -13.70
C SER A 534 -14.72 3.90 -13.59
N TYR A 535 -15.56 2.92 -13.29
CA TYR A 535 -15.16 1.53 -13.07
C TYR A 535 -15.96 0.56 -13.94
N ALA A 536 -15.33 -0.54 -14.33
CA ALA A 536 -15.98 -1.59 -15.11
C ALA A 536 -17.06 -2.34 -14.32
N SER A 537 -16.91 -2.43 -12.99
CA SER A 537 -17.85 -3.11 -12.09
C SER A 537 -17.62 -2.69 -10.64
N GLY A 538 -18.56 -3.04 -9.74
CA GLY A 538 -18.38 -2.91 -8.30
C GLY A 538 -17.23 -3.75 -7.76
N TYR A 539 -16.93 -4.89 -8.38
CA TYR A 539 -15.75 -5.69 -8.08
C TYR A 539 -14.45 -4.90 -8.33
N ALA A 540 -14.32 -4.29 -9.51
CA ALA A 540 -13.16 -3.48 -9.84
C ALA A 540 -13.00 -2.28 -8.90
N PHE A 541 -14.12 -1.67 -8.48
CA PHE A 541 -14.10 -0.59 -7.49
C PHE A 541 -13.59 -1.07 -6.12
N CYS A 542 -14.07 -2.22 -5.63
CA CYS A 542 -13.58 -2.80 -4.39
C CYS A 542 -12.08 -3.15 -4.46
N MET A 543 -11.65 -3.78 -5.55
CA MET A 543 -10.24 -4.14 -5.74
C MET A 543 -9.30 -2.93 -5.82
N ASP A 544 -9.81 -1.75 -6.18
CA ASP A 544 -9.03 -0.52 -6.26
C ASP A 544 -9.04 0.30 -4.97
N ARG A 545 -10.14 0.27 -4.24
CA ARG A 545 -10.41 1.22 -3.16
C ARG A 545 -10.54 0.63 -1.76
N LEU A 546 -11.08 -0.59 -1.64
CA LEU A 546 -11.41 -1.16 -0.36
C LEU A 546 -10.16 -1.59 0.41
N ALA A 547 -9.98 -1.07 1.61
CA ALA A 547 -8.89 -1.45 2.51
C ALA A 547 -7.48 -1.40 1.87
N HIS A 548 -7.28 -0.56 0.86
CA HIS A 548 -5.97 -0.37 0.25
C HIS A 548 -5.12 0.61 1.06
N ARG A 549 -3.87 0.23 1.30
CA ARG A 549 -2.92 1.07 2.03
C ARG A 549 -2.46 2.25 1.15
N GLY A 550 -2.51 3.46 1.72
CA GLY A 550 -2.12 4.68 1.02
C GLY A 550 -3.11 5.16 -0.05
N VAL A 551 -4.29 4.55 -0.12
CA VAL A 551 -5.42 4.98 -0.95
C VAL A 551 -6.47 5.57 -0.03
N GLU A 552 -6.90 6.80 -0.29
CA GLU A 552 -8.04 7.34 0.45
C GLU A 552 -9.34 6.73 -0.09
N SER A 553 -10.13 6.23 0.84
CA SER A 553 -11.39 5.56 0.61
C SER A 553 -12.30 5.81 1.80
N SER A 554 -13.60 5.82 1.58
CA SER A 554 -14.60 5.85 2.66
C SER A 554 -14.68 4.53 3.44
N PHE A 555 -13.92 3.53 3.03
CA PHE A 555 -13.61 2.32 3.77
C PHE A 555 -12.15 1.94 3.51
N GLY A 556 -11.26 2.74 4.07
CA GLY A 556 -9.82 2.61 3.92
C GLY A 556 -9.24 1.48 4.77
N PHE A 557 -7.92 1.34 4.71
CA PHE A 557 -7.23 0.28 5.44
C PHE A 557 -7.25 0.53 6.95
N SER A 558 -7.15 1.79 7.38
CA SER A 558 -7.27 2.16 8.81
C SER A 558 -8.65 1.85 9.35
N ASP A 559 -9.72 2.19 8.60
CA ASP A 559 -11.10 1.88 9.00
C ASP A 559 -11.30 0.36 9.13
N MET A 560 -10.76 -0.43 8.19
CA MET A 560 -10.80 -1.90 8.25
C MET A 560 -10.10 -2.45 9.50
N ILE A 561 -8.96 -1.87 9.89
CA ILE A 561 -8.27 -2.24 11.14
C ILE A 561 -9.16 -1.91 12.34
N GLU A 562 -9.71 -0.70 12.40
CA GLU A 562 -10.52 -0.19 13.50
C GLU A 562 -11.80 -1.02 13.69
N ASP A 563 -12.43 -1.42 12.60
CA ASP A 563 -13.62 -2.27 12.61
C ASP A 563 -13.31 -3.70 13.05
N VAL A 564 -12.25 -4.29 12.52
CA VAL A 564 -11.84 -5.65 12.86
C VAL A 564 -11.41 -5.72 14.33
N ASP A 565 -10.57 -4.81 14.78
CA ASP A 565 -10.13 -4.75 16.18
C ASP A 565 -11.30 -4.43 17.11
N GLY A 566 -12.13 -3.46 16.74
CA GLY A 566 -13.34 -3.13 17.47
C GLY A 566 -14.30 -4.32 17.63
N TYR A 567 -14.46 -5.11 16.56
CA TYR A 567 -15.26 -6.34 16.62
C TYR A 567 -14.68 -7.39 17.57
N LEU A 568 -13.38 -7.67 17.48
CA LEU A 568 -12.71 -8.68 18.32
C LEU A 568 -12.71 -8.27 19.80
N LEU A 569 -12.38 -7.01 20.07
CA LEU A 569 -12.44 -6.43 21.42
C LEU A 569 -13.87 -6.41 21.96
N GLY A 570 -14.85 -5.99 21.14
CA GLY A 570 -16.27 -5.96 21.50
C GLY A 570 -16.81 -7.33 21.91
N ARG A 571 -16.39 -8.39 21.20
CA ARG A 571 -16.70 -9.78 21.59
C ARG A 571 -16.14 -10.16 22.96
N ALA A 572 -14.88 -9.83 23.20
CA ALA A 572 -14.19 -10.17 24.45
C ALA A 572 -14.79 -9.42 25.65
N ILE A 573 -15.12 -8.13 25.49
CA ILE A 573 -15.75 -7.35 26.58
C ILE A 573 -17.22 -7.72 26.82
N ARG A 574 -17.95 -8.17 25.79
CA ARG A 574 -19.30 -8.72 25.93
C ARG A 574 -19.30 -10.01 26.78
N ALA A 575 -18.20 -10.76 26.76
CA ALA A 575 -17.97 -11.92 27.63
C ALA A 575 -17.63 -11.55 29.10
N GLY A 576 -17.68 -10.26 29.48
CA GLY A 576 -17.50 -9.79 30.85
C GLY A 576 -16.06 -9.41 31.22
N ARG A 577 -15.17 -9.23 30.23
CA ARG A 577 -13.79 -8.79 30.49
C ARG A 577 -13.65 -7.26 30.51
N PRO A 578 -12.79 -6.66 31.36
CA PRO A 578 -12.53 -5.21 31.33
C PRO A 578 -11.88 -4.77 30.03
N PHE A 579 -12.37 -3.68 29.43
CA PHE A 579 -11.86 -3.17 28.14
C PHE A 579 -10.37 -2.84 28.21
N LYS A 580 -9.89 -2.16 29.26
CA LYS A 580 -8.45 -1.83 29.41
C LYS A 580 -7.54 -3.05 29.38
N THR A 581 -7.97 -4.15 30.00
CA THR A 581 -7.21 -5.42 30.05
C THR A 581 -7.19 -6.07 28.67
N VAL A 582 -8.37 -6.19 28.05
CA VAL A 582 -8.51 -6.82 26.74
C VAL A 582 -7.73 -6.02 25.67
N LEU A 583 -7.86 -4.70 25.67
CA LEU A 583 -7.13 -3.85 24.72
C LEU A 583 -5.61 -4.02 24.87
N ARG A 584 -5.09 -3.96 26.10
CA ARG A 584 -3.66 -4.11 26.37
C ARG A 584 -3.14 -5.48 25.91
N GLU A 585 -3.77 -6.55 26.30
CA GLU A 585 -3.40 -7.91 25.93
C GLU A 585 -3.46 -8.10 24.40
N TYR A 586 -4.43 -7.49 23.76
CA TYR A 586 -4.63 -7.58 22.32
C TYR A 586 -3.51 -6.86 21.55
N VAL A 587 -3.26 -5.57 21.84
CA VAL A 587 -2.31 -4.76 21.08
C VAL A 587 -0.84 -5.06 21.40
N THR A 588 -0.54 -5.67 22.56
CA THR A 588 0.81 -6.09 22.94
C THR A 588 1.06 -7.59 22.78
N GLY A 589 0.03 -8.37 22.45
CA GLY A 589 0.08 -9.81 22.30
C GLY A 589 0.13 -10.28 20.84
N GLN A 590 0.00 -11.59 20.66
CA GLN A 590 -0.04 -12.21 19.33
C GLN A 590 -1.38 -12.04 18.61
N ALA A 591 -2.48 -11.82 19.33
CA ALA A 591 -3.82 -11.74 18.76
C ALA A 591 -3.94 -10.65 17.67
N ILE A 592 -3.23 -9.54 17.82
CA ILE A 592 -3.21 -8.46 16.83
C ILE A 592 -2.59 -8.89 15.49
N THR A 593 -1.70 -9.88 15.47
CA THR A 593 -1.07 -10.38 14.24
C THR A 593 -2.00 -11.24 13.40
N THR A 594 -3.02 -11.82 14.01
CA THR A 594 -3.98 -12.73 13.38
C THR A 594 -5.36 -12.09 13.20
N ARG A 595 -5.48 -10.77 13.42
CA ARG A 595 -6.74 -10.02 13.47
C ARG A 595 -7.70 -10.32 12.32
N PHE A 596 -7.23 -10.25 11.08
CA PHE A 596 -8.07 -10.44 9.91
C PHE A 596 -8.51 -11.90 9.76
N ARG A 597 -7.62 -12.86 10.06
CA ARG A 597 -7.94 -14.27 10.08
C ARG A 597 -8.98 -14.59 11.17
N ASP A 598 -8.78 -14.05 12.38
CA ASP A 598 -9.67 -14.29 13.51
C ASP A 598 -11.05 -13.63 13.28
N PHE A 599 -11.09 -12.43 12.72
CA PHE A 599 -12.31 -11.78 12.29
C PHE A 599 -13.05 -12.61 11.22
N TYR A 600 -12.35 -13.03 10.16
CA TYR A 600 -12.90 -13.85 9.10
C TYR A 600 -13.46 -15.17 9.61
N GLN A 601 -12.72 -15.82 10.52
CA GLN A 601 -13.17 -17.05 11.16
C GLN A 601 -14.39 -16.81 12.06
N LEU A 602 -14.31 -15.86 12.99
CA LEU A 602 -15.31 -15.67 14.05
C LEU A 602 -16.60 -15.00 13.56
N ARG A 603 -16.50 -14.17 12.52
CA ARG A 603 -17.67 -13.47 11.97
C ARG A 603 -18.27 -14.18 10.75
N PHE A 604 -17.44 -14.82 9.93
CA PHE A 604 -17.85 -15.37 8.65
C PHE A 604 -17.51 -16.85 8.44
N ASN A 605 -17.17 -17.57 9.52
CA ASN A 605 -16.85 -19.00 9.48
C ASN A 605 -15.76 -19.38 8.45
N SER A 606 -14.81 -18.49 8.19
CA SER A 606 -13.76 -18.63 7.18
C SER A 606 -14.32 -18.93 5.76
N SER A 607 -15.44 -18.30 5.41
CA SER A 607 -16.14 -18.52 4.15
C SER A 607 -16.37 -17.21 3.41
N SER A 608 -15.81 -17.07 2.20
CA SER A 608 -16.05 -15.93 1.31
C SER A 608 -17.53 -15.80 0.92
N ASP A 609 -18.21 -16.91 0.72
CA ASP A 609 -19.67 -16.95 0.48
C ASP A 609 -20.46 -16.41 1.69
N SER A 610 -19.99 -16.67 2.91
CA SER A 610 -20.57 -16.13 4.15
C SER A 610 -20.39 -14.61 4.24
N VAL A 611 -19.23 -14.10 3.83
CA VAL A 611 -18.96 -12.64 3.75
C VAL A 611 -19.93 -11.98 2.75
N GLU A 612 -20.04 -12.54 1.54
CA GLU A 612 -20.92 -12.01 0.51
C GLU A 612 -22.39 -12.00 0.96
N LYS A 613 -22.87 -13.09 1.55
CA LYS A 613 -24.24 -13.18 2.07
C LYS A 613 -24.49 -12.19 3.20
N SER A 614 -23.55 -12.04 4.14
CA SER A 614 -23.67 -11.06 5.22
C SER A 614 -23.65 -9.62 4.70
N ALA A 615 -22.81 -9.31 3.71
CA ALA A 615 -22.79 -8.02 3.05
C ALA A 615 -24.12 -7.73 2.32
N ARG A 616 -24.65 -8.72 1.62
CA ARG A 616 -25.96 -8.64 0.98
C ARG A 616 -27.09 -8.44 1.99
N ALA A 617 -27.09 -9.19 3.10
CA ALA A 617 -28.09 -9.04 4.17
C ALA A 617 -28.05 -7.64 4.79
N MET A 618 -26.87 -7.02 4.88
CA MET A 618 -26.73 -5.65 5.35
C MET A 618 -27.52 -4.65 4.49
N PHE A 619 -27.72 -4.91 3.20
CA PHE A 619 -28.42 -4.00 2.29
C PHE A 619 -29.89 -4.39 2.04
N PHE A 620 -30.26 -5.67 2.14
CA PHE A 620 -31.57 -6.15 1.67
C PHE A 620 -32.47 -6.74 2.74
N ASP A 621 -31.93 -7.33 3.81
CA ASP A 621 -32.69 -8.20 4.73
C ASP A 621 -32.84 -7.65 6.14
N SER A 622 -32.99 -6.34 6.33
CA SER A 622 -33.25 -5.87 7.68
C SER A 622 -34.73 -6.03 8.06
N SER A 623 -34.98 -7.03 8.90
CA SER A 623 -36.20 -7.07 9.69
C SER A 623 -36.27 -5.99 10.79
N ASP A 624 -35.11 -5.34 11.06
CA ASP A 624 -34.99 -4.22 11.98
C ASP A 624 -35.22 -2.89 11.21
N SER A 625 -36.42 -2.30 11.42
CA SER A 625 -36.78 -1.04 10.79
C SER A 625 -35.88 0.15 11.18
N VAL A 626 -35.20 0.06 12.33
CA VAL A 626 -34.22 1.07 12.77
C VAL A 626 -32.94 0.95 11.97
N LEU A 627 -32.44 -0.28 11.81
CA LEU A 627 -31.26 -0.56 11.01
C LEU A 627 -31.45 -0.09 9.56
N HIS A 628 -32.59 -0.40 8.94
CA HIS A 628 -32.89 0.05 7.59
C HIS A 628 -32.87 1.58 7.44
N LYS A 629 -33.44 2.31 8.40
CA LYS A 629 -33.39 3.79 8.39
C LYS A 629 -31.97 4.34 8.53
N LEU A 630 -31.14 3.70 9.33
CA LEU A 630 -29.75 4.09 9.52
C LEU A 630 -28.91 3.83 8.25
N GLN A 631 -29.12 2.70 7.59
CA GLN A 631 -28.48 2.35 6.33
C GLN A 631 -28.84 3.38 5.23
N VAL A 632 -30.14 3.65 5.09
CA VAL A 632 -30.62 4.66 4.14
C VAL A 632 -30.00 6.02 4.42
N ALA A 633 -29.97 6.46 5.68
CA ALA A 633 -29.39 7.75 6.05
C ALA A 633 -27.87 7.80 5.79
N ALA A 634 -27.13 6.70 6.05
CA ALA A 634 -25.71 6.64 5.80
C ALA A 634 -25.38 6.79 4.31
N VAL A 635 -26.20 6.19 3.44
CA VAL A 635 -26.02 6.30 1.98
C VAL A 635 -26.50 7.65 1.45
N GLU A 636 -27.67 8.13 1.86
CA GLU A 636 -28.22 9.39 1.38
C GLU A 636 -27.37 10.62 1.71
N MET A 637 -26.71 10.62 2.86
CA MET A 637 -25.81 11.74 3.23
C MET A 637 -24.57 11.83 2.33
N GLN A 638 -24.20 10.75 1.66
CA GLN A 638 -22.98 10.63 0.85
C GLN A 638 -23.25 10.75 -0.66
N ILE A 639 -24.49 10.53 -1.11
CA ILE A 639 -24.82 10.55 -2.54
C ILE A 639 -25.31 11.95 -2.96
N ARG A 640 -24.73 12.49 -4.04
CA ARG A 640 -25.08 13.81 -4.58
C ARG A 640 -26.53 13.90 -5.05
N ASP A 641 -27.10 12.81 -5.57
CA ASP A 641 -28.42 12.78 -6.21
C ASP A 641 -29.53 12.19 -5.31
N LYS A 642 -29.28 12.01 -4.03
CA LYS A 642 -30.25 11.52 -3.01
C LYS A 642 -30.97 10.24 -3.40
N ALA A 643 -30.29 9.33 -4.05
CA ALA A 643 -30.87 8.06 -4.47
C ALA A 643 -30.80 7.02 -3.34
N LEU A 644 -31.93 6.35 -3.08
CA LEU A 644 -32.08 5.39 -1.99
C LEU A 644 -31.40 4.05 -2.29
N LEU A 645 -30.85 3.41 -1.24
CA LEU A 645 -30.41 2.02 -1.26
C LEU A 645 -31.48 1.13 -1.88
N PRO A 646 -31.11 0.09 -2.33
CA PRO A 646 -30.92 -0.73 -3.49
C PRO A 646 -31.81 -0.37 -4.69
N LYS A 647 -32.54 0.75 -4.64
CA LYS A 647 -33.39 1.20 -5.76
C LYS A 647 -32.60 1.80 -6.92
N VAL A 648 -31.31 2.05 -6.73
CA VAL A 648 -30.48 2.81 -7.67
C VAL A 648 -29.67 1.91 -8.58
N LEU A 649 -29.24 0.73 -8.09
CA LEU A 649 -28.50 -0.22 -8.92
C LEU A 649 -29.25 -1.56 -8.98
N PRO A 650 -29.39 -2.14 -10.18
CA PRO A 650 -29.88 -3.49 -10.35
C PRO A 650 -29.08 -4.51 -9.54
N SER A 651 -29.73 -5.60 -9.08
CA SER A 651 -29.04 -6.63 -8.29
C SER A 651 -27.84 -7.26 -9.01
N GLU A 652 -27.89 -7.34 -10.33
CA GLU A 652 -26.77 -7.78 -11.17
C GLU A 652 -25.55 -6.89 -11.11
N LYS A 653 -25.70 -5.59 -10.82
CA LYS A 653 -24.59 -4.66 -10.60
C LYS A 653 -24.04 -4.70 -9.17
N LEU A 654 -24.90 -5.03 -8.20
CA LEU A 654 -24.52 -5.13 -6.79
C LEU A 654 -23.75 -6.41 -6.47
N SER A 655 -24.04 -7.53 -7.13
CA SER A 655 -23.35 -8.79 -6.89
C SER A 655 -21.83 -8.68 -7.03
N PRO A 656 -21.29 -8.07 -8.11
CA PRO A 656 -19.84 -7.85 -8.22
C PRO A 656 -19.25 -6.97 -7.09
N PHE A 657 -20.01 -6.05 -6.51
CA PHE A 657 -19.56 -5.25 -5.37
C PHE A 657 -19.42 -6.12 -4.10
N PHE A 658 -20.39 -6.97 -3.82
CA PHE A 658 -20.32 -7.89 -2.67
C PHE A 658 -19.24 -8.96 -2.85
N GLU A 659 -19.05 -9.47 -4.07
CA GLU A 659 -17.95 -10.37 -4.42
C GLU A 659 -16.59 -9.71 -4.18
N GLY A 660 -16.43 -8.44 -4.59
CA GLY A 660 -15.23 -7.66 -4.36
C GLY A 660 -14.93 -7.46 -2.87
N PHE A 661 -15.96 -7.11 -2.07
CA PHE A 661 -15.83 -7.01 -0.62
C PHE A 661 -15.39 -8.35 0.00
N ALA A 662 -16.05 -9.44 -0.37
CA ALA A 662 -15.72 -10.77 0.13
C ALA A 662 -14.30 -11.21 -0.27
N LYS A 663 -13.88 -10.85 -1.48
CA LYS A 663 -12.51 -11.12 -1.96
C LYS A 663 -11.45 -10.42 -1.14
N ILE A 664 -11.63 -9.13 -0.84
CA ILE A 664 -10.67 -8.36 -0.03
C ILE A 664 -10.62 -8.90 1.41
N VAL A 665 -11.77 -9.17 2.04
CA VAL A 665 -11.81 -9.73 3.40
C VAL A 665 -11.10 -11.09 3.48
N SER A 666 -11.31 -11.97 2.48
CA SER A 666 -10.63 -13.27 2.44
C SER A 666 -9.13 -13.13 2.18
N GLN A 667 -8.70 -12.23 1.30
CA GLN A 667 -7.29 -11.96 1.04
C GLN A 667 -6.56 -11.42 2.28
N LEU A 668 -7.17 -10.50 3.01
CA LEU A 668 -6.62 -10.00 4.27
C LEU A 668 -6.46 -11.12 5.30
N ALA A 669 -7.42 -12.05 5.37
CA ALA A 669 -7.36 -13.19 6.28
C ALA A 669 -6.31 -14.24 5.88
N GLU A 670 -6.10 -14.45 4.58
CA GLU A 670 -5.10 -15.38 4.04
C GLU A 670 -3.66 -14.86 4.20
N SER A 671 -3.52 -13.54 4.25
CA SER A 671 -2.22 -12.87 4.36
C SER A 671 -1.81 -12.59 5.82
N ALA A 672 -2.68 -12.90 6.79
CA ALA A 672 -2.47 -12.68 8.23
C ALA A 672 -1.82 -13.88 8.94
#